data_d8656170a8f159f536fe43f8849ccbdf
#
_entry.id   d8656170a8f159f536fe43f8849ccbdf
#
_cell.length_a   1.000
_cell.length_b   1.000
_cell.length_c   1.000
_cell.angle_alpha   90.00
_cell.angle_beta   90.00
_cell.angle_gamma   90.00
#
_symmetry.space_group_name_H-M   'P 1'
#
loop_
_entity.id
_entity.type
_entity.pdbx_description
1 polymer ?
#
loop_
_entity_poly.entity_id
_entity_poly.type
_entity_poly.pdbx_seq_one_letter_code
_entity_poly.pdbx_strand_id
1 'polypeptide(L)'
;MKKIFLLTLMALLCSAYTLSQNVVKGYVRDAETDEPLVGVSVQIEGTLSGTQTGLNGEYSLQVEGNKTLIFSYVGYETRLIEASDATVADVKLKSTTIELKDVTVTSQVAIQRKTPVAVSNISFETIEEKLGNAEFPEVLKSTPGVYATKSGGGYGDSKINMRGFKSENIAVMVNGVPVNDMEWGGVYWSNWAGLSDVTRTMQTQRGLGASKVSSPSVGGSINIITKAHEAKKGGSAQYTIGNDGYNKLLFNISSGMLNGGWAFTVLGSRTWGNGYIQGTGFEGWNYFLNISKIINDDHTLSFTVFGAPQSHYQRNSNDQLTIAEWQRVGSYMNGDSPYKYNPTYGFGLHGQRKAASFNQYHKPQLSLNWNWDLGQKSSLSTVVYASIGRGNGYSGQGGYNLPDAATKYTNSNWYGTSNGLINNTFRNDDGTFAYNKIEEINANSSTGSLLAMSKSKNFHNWVGLISTYTTPFSKNIDFYGGVDFRYYKGVHTNELIDLYGGKYFIDEASRKNVKATNNAAAADPNWKMQKLGVGDVVYRDYDGFVMQEGAFAQVEGSFLDKNLNAFVAGSVSNTSYWRYDRFYYDAEHARSKTLNFLGYTVKGGLNYNFATYHNVFVNTGYISRAPYFSGGAFLQSTTSNEINAKAVNENIFSLELGYGFRWRYLQATINGYFTKWMNKTMTRSNDYSYNDASGAVVNDRAIINMSGVNARHMGIELELKSTPVDWLELTAMLSLGDWQWDSNPIGYYYNSLGQPLADLKGTVADAIGSGNHAWSQLNLKGIKVGGSAQTTYNIGATLKPVKDLRIGLTLNGISRLFADYTISSNNLIVNKPYNFTQPWQIPGSAVVDLNASYKFKFAGTNATISGTCQNLFDQVYIADATNGSDGTWRTARVFYGFGRTWTARLKINF
;
A
#
# COMPACT_ATOMS: atom_id res chain seq x y z
N MET A 1 -44.08 15.39 -18.56
CA MET A 1 -43.46 14.06 -18.39
C MET A 1 -42.63 13.89 -17.12
N LYS A 2 -41.80 14.85 -16.65
CA LYS A 2 -41.03 14.72 -15.39
C LYS A 2 -41.86 14.64 -14.10
N LYS A 3 -43.00 15.30 -14.03
CA LYS A 3 -43.90 15.27 -12.82
C LYS A 3 -44.71 13.96 -12.74
N ILE A 4 -45.01 13.32 -13.87
CA ILE A 4 -45.75 12.06 -13.91
C ILE A 4 -44.83 10.88 -13.51
N PHE A 5 -43.56 10.93 -13.93
CA PHE A 5 -42.55 9.94 -13.54
C PHE A 5 -42.26 9.93 -12.03
N LEU A 6 -42.22 11.11 -11.41
CA LEU A 6 -42.02 11.25 -9.96
C LEU A 6 -43.23 10.75 -9.16
N LEU A 7 -44.45 11.01 -9.64
CA LEU A 7 -45.69 10.50 -9.04
C LEU A 7 -45.87 8.99 -9.20
N THR A 8 -45.47 8.45 -10.35
CA THR A 8 -45.50 6.98 -10.58
C THR A 8 -44.45 6.25 -9.73
N LEU A 9 -43.28 6.84 -9.55
CA LEU A 9 -42.23 6.31 -8.68
C LEU A 9 -42.68 6.37 -7.20
N MET A 10 -43.38 7.44 -6.81
CA MET A 10 -43.89 7.59 -5.45
C MET A 10 -45.12 6.65 -5.19
N ALA A 11 -45.93 6.41 -6.20
CA ALA A 11 -47.05 5.44 -6.11
C ALA A 11 -46.56 3.99 -6.06
N LEU A 12 -45.50 3.64 -6.77
CA LEU A 12 -44.83 2.32 -6.69
C LEU A 12 -44.14 2.09 -5.33
N LEU A 13 -43.71 3.16 -4.66
CA LEU A 13 -43.13 3.09 -3.30
C LEU A 13 -44.23 2.94 -2.20
N CYS A 14 -45.46 3.35 -2.46
CA CYS A 14 -46.57 3.24 -1.49
C CYS A 14 -47.35 1.92 -1.55
N SER A 15 -47.18 1.08 -2.60
CA SER A 15 -47.93 -0.18 -2.74
C SER A 15 -47.26 -1.41 -2.13
N ALA A 16 -46.17 -1.23 -1.38
CA ALA A 16 -45.42 -2.35 -0.77
C ALA A 16 -45.76 -2.62 0.71
N TYR A 17 -46.92 -2.16 1.21
CA TYR A 17 -47.33 -2.52 2.57
C TYR A 17 -48.41 -3.56 2.53
N THR A 18 -48.06 -4.79 2.75
CA THR A 18 -48.70 -5.80 3.57
C THR A 18 -48.21 -7.20 3.26
N LEU A 19 -47.20 -7.66 3.93
CA LEU A 19 -47.04 -9.06 4.27
C LEU A 19 -46.46 -9.09 5.68
N SER A 20 -47.27 -9.51 6.64
CA SER A 20 -46.82 -9.82 8.00
C SER A 20 -45.83 -10.97 7.92
N GLN A 21 -44.54 -10.65 8.13
CA GLN A 21 -43.50 -11.67 8.17
C GLN A 21 -42.94 -11.72 9.58
N ASN A 22 -42.75 -12.92 10.09
CA ASN A 22 -42.20 -13.15 11.42
C ASN A 22 -40.75 -12.74 11.49
N VAL A 23 -40.44 -11.75 12.31
CA VAL A 23 -39.12 -11.17 12.45
C VAL A 23 -38.58 -11.46 13.84
N VAL A 24 -37.47 -12.19 13.93
CA VAL A 24 -36.69 -12.34 15.17
C VAL A 24 -35.76 -11.16 15.31
N LYS A 25 -35.85 -10.47 16.44
CA LYS A 25 -35.04 -9.32 16.78
C LYS A 25 -34.35 -9.56 18.11
N GLY A 26 -33.21 -8.88 18.34
CA GLY A 26 -32.53 -8.97 19.61
C GLY A 26 -31.23 -8.18 19.59
N TYR A 27 -30.51 -8.29 20.68
CA TYR A 27 -29.21 -7.67 20.84
C TYR A 27 -28.14 -8.73 21.09
N VAL A 28 -26.99 -8.55 20.50
CA VAL A 28 -25.81 -9.38 20.80
C VAL A 28 -24.83 -8.53 21.60
N ARG A 29 -24.46 -9.03 22.78
CA ARG A 29 -23.59 -8.37 23.71
C ARG A 29 -22.43 -9.28 24.14
N ASP A 30 -21.35 -8.69 24.58
CA ASP A 30 -20.27 -9.38 25.26
C ASP A 30 -20.77 -9.91 26.61
N ALA A 31 -20.51 -11.18 26.90
CA ALA A 31 -21.01 -11.82 28.12
C ALA A 31 -20.35 -11.30 29.39
N GLU A 32 -19.14 -10.72 29.29
CA GLU A 32 -18.36 -10.26 30.44
C GLU A 32 -18.47 -8.74 30.65
N THR A 33 -18.52 -7.97 29.56
CA THR A 33 -18.55 -6.50 29.63
C THR A 33 -19.94 -5.93 29.41
N ASP A 34 -20.90 -6.74 28.95
CA ASP A 34 -22.26 -6.34 28.54
C ASP A 34 -22.25 -5.30 27.39
N GLU A 35 -21.11 -5.10 26.74
CA GLU A 35 -20.99 -4.21 25.59
C GLU A 35 -21.64 -4.80 24.35
N PRO A 36 -22.30 -3.98 23.51
CA PRO A 36 -22.87 -4.44 22.27
C PRO A 36 -21.78 -4.86 21.29
N LEU A 37 -21.96 -5.98 20.63
CA LEU A 37 -21.06 -6.52 19.63
C LEU A 37 -21.54 -6.16 18.23
N VAL A 38 -20.76 -5.33 17.55
CA VAL A 38 -21.05 -4.82 16.19
C VAL A 38 -20.48 -5.77 15.15
N GLY A 39 -21.30 -6.10 14.15
CA GLY A 39 -20.84 -6.96 13.04
C GLY A 39 -20.83 -8.45 13.37
N VAL A 40 -21.49 -8.88 14.43
CA VAL A 40 -21.73 -10.30 14.70
C VAL A 40 -22.56 -10.87 13.55
N SER A 41 -22.11 -11.95 12.95
CA SER A 41 -22.88 -12.68 11.95
C SER A 41 -24.00 -13.46 12.63
N VAL A 42 -25.25 -13.19 12.28
CA VAL A 42 -26.44 -13.93 12.73
C VAL A 42 -27.02 -14.64 11.54
N GLN A 43 -26.97 -15.97 11.52
CA GLN A 43 -27.42 -16.78 10.38
C GLN A 43 -28.45 -17.83 10.81
N ILE A 44 -29.35 -18.18 9.91
CA ILE A 44 -30.24 -19.34 10.08
C ILE A 44 -29.44 -20.59 9.73
N GLU A 45 -29.40 -21.56 10.67
CA GLU A 45 -28.69 -22.82 10.48
C GLU A 45 -29.15 -23.56 9.21
N GLY A 46 -28.15 -24.06 8.46
CA GLY A 46 -28.41 -24.76 7.18
C GLY A 46 -28.84 -23.87 6.03
N THR A 47 -28.82 -22.54 6.19
CA THR A 47 -29.14 -21.58 5.12
C THR A 47 -28.04 -20.52 4.97
N LEU A 48 -28.07 -19.80 3.84
CA LEU A 48 -27.22 -18.60 3.65
C LEU A 48 -27.97 -17.32 4.06
N SER A 49 -29.17 -17.43 4.61
CA SER A 49 -29.94 -16.30 5.10
C SER A 49 -29.40 -15.84 6.46
N GLY A 50 -29.00 -14.60 6.56
CA GLY A 50 -28.43 -14.05 7.79
C GLY A 50 -28.42 -12.53 7.75
N THR A 51 -28.05 -11.95 8.89
CA THR A 51 -27.84 -10.51 9.06
C THR A 51 -26.59 -10.31 9.89
N GLN A 52 -26.18 -9.07 10.06
CA GLN A 52 -25.13 -8.70 11.00
C GLN A 52 -25.68 -7.75 12.04
N THR A 53 -25.10 -7.78 13.23
CA THR A 53 -25.50 -6.84 14.28
C THR A 53 -25.05 -5.42 13.92
N GLY A 54 -25.95 -4.47 14.15
CA GLY A 54 -25.70 -3.05 14.02
C GLY A 54 -24.85 -2.47 15.15
N LEU A 55 -24.78 -1.13 15.21
CA LEU A 55 -23.88 -0.38 16.12
C LEU A 55 -24.09 -0.66 17.60
N ASN A 56 -25.27 -1.10 17.99
CA ASN A 56 -25.60 -1.45 19.40
C ASN A 56 -25.70 -2.94 19.63
N GLY A 57 -25.22 -3.74 18.67
CA GLY A 57 -25.40 -5.18 18.69
C GLY A 57 -26.81 -5.64 18.32
N GLU A 58 -27.69 -4.74 17.87
CA GLU A 58 -29.04 -5.09 17.43
C GLU A 58 -28.99 -5.87 16.12
N TYR A 59 -29.87 -6.84 16.00
CA TYR A 59 -30.11 -7.59 14.77
C TYR A 59 -31.61 -7.78 14.53
N SER A 60 -31.97 -7.93 13.28
CA SER A 60 -33.32 -8.26 12.84
C SER A 60 -33.19 -9.22 11.66
N LEU A 61 -33.81 -10.40 11.81
CA LEU A 61 -33.72 -11.46 10.82
C LEU A 61 -35.10 -12.08 10.62
N GLN A 62 -35.52 -12.21 9.38
CA GLN A 62 -36.74 -12.94 9.04
C GLN A 62 -36.50 -14.44 9.15
N VAL A 63 -37.34 -15.08 9.94
CA VAL A 63 -37.27 -16.52 10.21
C VAL A 63 -38.64 -17.14 9.94
N GLU A 64 -38.68 -18.18 9.14
CA GLU A 64 -39.91 -18.95 8.88
C GLU A 64 -39.91 -20.24 9.72
N GLY A 65 -40.80 -20.31 10.67
CA GLY A 65 -40.95 -21.45 11.60
C GLY A 65 -39.82 -21.53 12.65
N ASN A 66 -39.80 -22.58 13.44
CA ASN A 66 -38.76 -22.83 14.42
C ASN A 66 -37.44 -23.14 13.71
N LYS A 67 -36.45 -22.28 13.86
CA LYS A 67 -35.09 -22.38 13.28
C LYS A 67 -34.06 -22.08 14.33
N THR A 68 -32.91 -22.71 14.19
CA THR A 68 -31.70 -22.35 14.97
C THR A 68 -31.00 -21.18 14.33
N LEU A 69 -30.71 -20.16 15.11
CA LEU A 69 -29.83 -19.02 14.73
C LEU A 69 -28.41 -19.28 15.20
N ILE A 70 -27.46 -19.05 14.32
CA ILE A 70 -26.04 -19.15 14.60
C ILE A 70 -25.50 -17.74 14.78
N PHE A 71 -25.00 -17.43 15.94
CA PHE A 71 -24.32 -16.17 16.27
C PHE A 71 -22.82 -16.42 16.26
N SER A 72 -22.10 -15.83 15.33
CA SER A 72 -20.65 -15.95 15.22
C SER A 72 -19.99 -14.59 15.10
N TYR A 73 -18.95 -14.38 15.91
CA TYR A 73 -18.16 -13.13 15.89
C TYR A 73 -16.69 -13.45 16.18
N VAL A 74 -15.80 -12.69 15.54
CA VAL A 74 -14.35 -12.86 15.74
C VAL A 74 -13.98 -12.63 17.18
N GLY A 75 -13.37 -13.63 17.83
CA GLY A 75 -12.99 -13.56 19.25
C GLY A 75 -14.10 -13.94 20.22
N TYR A 76 -15.16 -14.60 19.77
CA TYR A 76 -16.29 -15.04 20.61
C TYR A 76 -16.74 -16.47 20.27
N GLU A 77 -17.19 -17.19 21.31
CA GLU A 77 -17.81 -18.51 21.14
C GLU A 77 -19.05 -18.40 20.24
N THR A 78 -19.10 -19.24 19.20
CA THR A 78 -20.29 -19.35 18.37
C THR A 78 -21.44 -19.89 19.21
N ARG A 79 -22.56 -19.19 19.23
CA ARG A 79 -23.73 -19.58 20.00
C ARG A 79 -24.90 -19.94 19.08
N LEU A 80 -25.50 -21.06 19.38
CA LEU A 80 -26.72 -21.55 18.72
C LEU A 80 -27.92 -21.24 19.60
N ILE A 81 -28.97 -20.65 19.02
CA ILE A 81 -30.21 -20.34 19.74
C ILE A 81 -31.39 -20.74 18.86
N GLU A 82 -32.29 -21.55 19.41
CA GLU A 82 -33.58 -21.83 18.78
C GLU A 82 -34.46 -20.59 18.88
N ALA A 83 -34.92 -20.11 17.73
CA ALA A 83 -35.78 -18.95 17.64
C ALA A 83 -37.11 -19.36 17.00
N SER A 84 -38.18 -19.11 17.72
CA SER A 84 -39.54 -19.23 17.23
C SER A 84 -40.01 -17.91 16.65
N ASP A 85 -41.08 -17.95 15.88
CA ASP A 85 -41.73 -16.76 15.31
C ASP A 85 -42.03 -15.73 16.40
N ALA A 86 -41.64 -14.50 16.18
CA ALA A 86 -41.84 -13.35 17.06
C ALA A 86 -41.07 -13.34 18.40
N THR A 87 -40.00 -14.07 18.53
CA THR A 87 -39.16 -14.06 19.75
C THR A 87 -38.12 -12.98 19.70
N VAL A 88 -37.94 -12.25 20.80
CA VAL A 88 -36.76 -11.40 21.02
C VAL A 88 -35.67 -12.28 21.64
N ALA A 89 -34.57 -12.50 20.92
CA ALA A 89 -33.46 -13.31 21.38
C ALA A 89 -32.24 -12.39 21.65
N ASP A 90 -32.15 -11.92 22.89
CA ASP A 90 -30.90 -11.24 23.33
C ASP A 90 -29.82 -12.28 23.60
N VAL A 91 -28.66 -12.10 23.00
CA VAL A 91 -27.58 -13.05 23.01
C VAL A 91 -26.35 -12.48 23.66
N LYS A 92 -25.83 -13.14 24.66
CA LYS A 92 -24.52 -12.84 25.22
C LYS A 92 -23.49 -13.81 24.64
N LEU A 93 -22.57 -13.29 23.86
CA LEU A 93 -21.44 -14.07 23.38
C LEU A 93 -20.32 -13.99 24.42
N LYS A 94 -19.77 -15.13 24.73
CA LYS A 94 -18.63 -15.23 25.61
C LYS A 94 -17.36 -14.98 24.79
N SER A 95 -16.59 -13.99 25.21
CA SER A 95 -15.28 -13.75 24.58
C SER A 95 -14.41 -15.01 24.78
N THR A 96 -13.95 -15.58 23.70
CA THR A 96 -12.95 -16.62 23.77
C THR A 96 -11.59 -15.98 23.60
N THR A 97 -10.81 -16.02 24.63
CA THR A 97 -9.35 -15.95 24.53
C THR A 97 -8.78 -17.13 23.74
N ILE A 98 -9.62 -18.03 23.32
CA ILE A 98 -9.31 -19.35 22.74
C ILE A 98 -9.64 -19.46 21.26
N GLU A 99 -10.65 -18.76 20.74
CA GLU A 99 -11.13 -18.93 19.33
C GLU A 99 -10.34 -18.20 18.25
N LEU A 100 -9.42 -17.34 18.62
CA LEU A 100 -8.41 -16.90 17.67
C LEU A 100 -7.25 -17.90 17.59
N LYS A 101 -7.45 -19.15 17.94
CA LYS A 101 -6.44 -20.21 17.88
C LYS A 101 -5.86 -20.39 16.47
N ASP A 102 -6.41 -19.78 15.47
CA ASP A 102 -6.22 -20.35 14.16
C ASP A 102 -5.79 -19.43 13.06
N VAL A 103 -5.18 -18.41 13.08
CA VAL A 103 -4.65 -17.76 11.85
C VAL A 103 -4.06 -16.39 12.08
N THR A 104 -4.43 -15.78 13.12
CA THR A 104 -3.90 -14.47 13.39
C THR A 104 -3.00 -14.59 14.60
N VAL A 105 -1.84 -14.03 14.51
CA VAL A 105 -1.17 -13.56 15.69
C VAL A 105 -2.17 -12.59 16.33
N THR A 106 -3.08 -13.15 17.17
CA THR A 106 -4.19 -12.44 17.84
C THR A 106 -3.74 -11.16 18.54
N SER A 107 -2.47 -11.15 18.88
CA SER A 107 -1.78 -10.03 19.49
C SER A 107 -1.75 -8.73 18.65
N GLN A 108 -2.12 -8.77 17.39
CA GLN A 108 -2.05 -7.59 16.50
C GLN A 108 -3.41 -6.94 16.22
N VAL A 109 -4.51 -7.50 16.71
CA VAL A 109 -5.84 -6.93 16.57
C VAL A 109 -6.14 -6.01 17.74
N ALA A 110 -6.43 -4.75 17.46
CA ALA A 110 -6.87 -3.79 18.45
C ALA A 110 -8.38 -3.95 18.71
N ILE A 111 -8.77 -3.95 19.97
CA ILE A 111 -10.17 -4.04 20.40
C ILE A 111 -10.63 -2.64 20.76
N GLN A 112 -11.71 -2.18 20.14
CA GLN A 112 -12.31 -0.85 20.44
C GLN A 112 -12.69 -0.77 21.93
N ARG A 113 -12.47 0.40 22.55
CA ARG A 113 -12.73 0.71 23.98
C ARG A 113 -11.91 -0.10 24.98
N LYS A 114 -11.08 -1.03 24.55
CA LYS A 114 -10.10 -1.74 25.37
C LYS A 114 -8.67 -1.32 25.02
N THR A 115 -8.32 -1.41 23.73
CA THR A 115 -7.00 -1.01 23.26
C THR A 115 -6.97 0.51 23.01
N PRO A 116 -6.08 1.27 23.64
CA PRO A 116 -6.04 2.72 23.54
C PRO A 116 -5.36 3.18 22.25
N VAL A 117 -5.97 2.89 21.11
CA VAL A 117 -5.47 3.27 19.77
C VAL A 117 -6.62 3.68 18.85
N ALA A 118 -6.32 4.55 17.88
CA ALA A 118 -7.26 4.89 16.83
C ALA A 118 -7.36 3.75 15.82
N VAL A 119 -8.48 3.04 15.80
CA VAL A 119 -8.70 1.86 14.97
C VAL A 119 -9.95 1.97 14.13
N SER A 120 -9.89 1.51 12.88
CA SER A 120 -11.04 1.35 11.98
C SER A 120 -11.01 -0.05 11.38
N ASN A 121 -12.18 -0.69 11.33
CA ASN A 121 -12.36 -2.03 10.75
C ASN A 121 -13.23 -1.92 9.50
N ILE A 122 -12.84 -2.63 8.44
CA ILE A 122 -13.59 -2.75 7.21
C ILE A 122 -13.95 -4.22 7.00
N SER A 123 -15.24 -4.51 6.91
CA SER A 123 -15.75 -5.88 6.73
C SER A 123 -15.62 -6.34 5.28
N PHE A 124 -15.70 -7.65 5.07
CA PHE A 124 -15.73 -8.25 3.75
C PHE A 124 -16.89 -7.70 2.89
N GLU A 125 -18.07 -7.54 3.49
CA GLU A 125 -19.24 -7.02 2.77
C GLU A 125 -18.99 -5.62 2.25
N THR A 126 -18.35 -4.74 3.05
CA THR A 126 -18.00 -3.39 2.61
C THR A 126 -17.00 -3.42 1.45
N ILE A 127 -16.00 -4.32 1.51
CA ILE A 127 -15.04 -4.51 0.42
C ILE A 127 -15.77 -4.99 -0.83
N GLU A 128 -16.62 -6.02 -0.69
CA GLU A 128 -17.34 -6.61 -1.80
C GLU A 128 -18.33 -5.63 -2.47
N GLU A 129 -19.01 -4.78 -1.70
CA GLU A 129 -19.99 -3.82 -2.20
C GLU A 129 -19.36 -2.59 -2.85
N LYS A 130 -18.20 -2.10 -2.34
CA LYS A 130 -17.65 -0.80 -2.73
C LYS A 130 -16.45 -0.88 -3.67
N LEU A 131 -15.72 -2.01 -3.72
CA LEU A 131 -14.46 -2.05 -4.45
C LEU A 131 -14.64 -1.95 -5.96
N GLY A 132 -15.59 -2.72 -6.57
CA GLY A 132 -15.80 -2.71 -8.02
C GLY A 132 -14.51 -3.02 -8.79
N ASN A 133 -14.10 -2.08 -9.66
CA ASN A 133 -12.81 -2.09 -10.37
C ASN A 133 -11.77 -1.15 -9.75
N ALA A 134 -12.01 -0.68 -8.52
CA ALA A 134 -11.00 0.06 -7.76
C ALA A 134 -9.87 -0.86 -7.30
N GLU A 135 -8.73 -0.26 -7.04
CA GLU A 135 -7.61 -0.95 -6.42
C GLU A 135 -7.88 -1.21 -4.93
N PHE A 136 -7.32 -2.29 -4.40
CA PHE A 136 -7.61 -2.72 -3.02
C PHE A 136 -7.37 -1.62 -1.95
N PRO A 137 -6.31 -0.77 -2.01
CA PRO A 137 -6.14 0.31 -1.05
C PRO A 137 -7.23 1.37 -1.08
N GLU A 138 -7.96 1.51 -2.19
CA GLU A 138 -8.97 2.55 -2.33
C GLU A 138 -10.20 2.33 -1.43
N VAL A 139 -10.41 1.10 -0.94
CA VAL A 139 -11.45 0.81 0.05
C VAL A 139 -11.22 1.58 1.35
N LEU A 140 -9.98 1.99 1.62
CA LEU A 140 -9.58 2.77 2.79
C LEU A 140 -9.88 4.28 2.69
N LYS A 141 -10.41 4.77 1.56
CA LYS A 141 -10.80 6.19 1.40
C LYS A 141 -11.77 6.70 2.46
N SER A 142 -12.55 5.79 3.06
CA SER A 142 -13.48 6.11 4.16
C SER A 142 -12.82 6.08 5.55
N THR A 143 -11.53 5.75 5.65
CA THR A 143 -10.79 5.70 6.92
C THR A 143 -10.17 7.06 7.21
N PRO A 144 -10.39 7.66 8.41
CA PRO A 144 -9.78 8.93 8.77
C PRO A 144 -8.26 8.92 8.63
N GLY A 145 -7.69 10.02 8.17
CA GLY A 145 -6.24 10.18 8.01
C GLY A 145 -5.62 9.39 6.87
N VAL A 146 -6.42 8.64 6.10
CA VAL A 146 -5.94 7.89 4.93
C VAL A 146 -6.23 8.67 3.65
N TYR A 147 -5.21 8.80 2.81
CA TYR A 147 -5.31 9.27 1.45
C TYR A 147 -4.91 8.13 0.50
N ALA A 148 -5.87 7.56 -0.20
CA ALA A 148 -5.67 6.50 -1.17
C ALA A 148 -6.12 6.97 -2.55
N THR A 149 -5.27 6.83 -3.56
CA THR A 149 -5.54 7.28 -4.93
C THR A 149 -4.80 6.41 -5.95
N LYS A 150 -5.30 6.42 -7.18
CA LYS A 150 -4.55 5.91 -8.33
C LYS A 150 -3.51 6.94 -8.74
N SER A 151 -2.27 6.52 -8.96
CA SER A 151 -1.16 7.42 -9.28
C SER A 151 -1.14 7.86 -10.75
N GLY A 152 -2.13 7.47 -11.54
CA GLY A 152 -2.24 7.82 -12.96
C GLY A 152 -1.57 6.86 -13.95
N GLY A 153 -0.95 5.78 -13.45
CA GLY A 153 -0.25 4.79 -14.29
C GLY A 153 -1.14 3.70 -14.87
N GLY A 154 -2.31 3.44 -14.28
CA GLY A 154 -3.23 2.39 -14.70
C GLY A 154 -3.47 1.33 -13.63
N TYR A 155 -3.59 0.06 -14.04
CA TYR A 155 -3.83 -1.05 -13.13
C TYR A 155 -2.64 -1.30 -12.18
N GLY A 156 -2.94 -1.51 -10.90
CA GLY A 156 -1.95 -1.84 -9.88
C GLY A 156 -1.10 -0.66 -9.38
N ASP A 157 -1.38 0.57 -9.84
CA ASP A 157 -0.61 1.77 -9.54
C ASP A 157 -1.27 2.65 -8.48
N SER A 158 -1.89 2.04 -7.48
CA SER A 158 -2.43 2.76 -6.32
C SER A 158 -1.36 3.10 -5.31
N LYS A 159 -1.48 4.28 -4.72
CA LYS A 159 -0.71 4.67 -3.55
C LYS A 159 -1.61 4.93 -2.35
N ILE A 160 -1.05 4.73 -1.17
CA ILE A 160 -1.70 5.00 0.10
C ILE A 160 -0.76 5.81 0.98
N ASN A 161 -1.32 6.82 1.61
CA ASN A 161 -0.65 7.59 2.65
C ASN A 161 -1.55 7.61 3.89
N MET A 162 -0.95 7.57 5.07
CA MET A 162 -1.67 7.61 6.34
C MET A 162 -1.08 8.72 7.22
N ARG A 163 -1.90 9.71 7.60
CA ARG A 163 -1.47 10.90 8.34
C ARG A 163 -0.26 11.61 7.71
N GLY A 164 -0.22 11.63 6.36
CA GLY A 164 0.89 12.19 5.58
C GLY A 164 2.12 11.33 5.43
N PHE A 165 2.18 10.20 6.11
CA PHE A 165 3.24 9.21 5.92
C PHE A 165 2.97 8.38 4.67
N LYS A 166 3.98 8.26 3.80
CA LYS A 166 3.91 7.46 2.58
C LYS A 166 3.96 5.95 2.91
N SER A 167 3.67 5.12 1.93
CA SER A 167 3.52 3.65 2.08
C SER A 167 4.72 2.96 2.75
N GLU A 168 5.94 3.46 2.57
CA GLU A 168 7.15 2.95 3.21
C GLU A 168 7.15 3.09 4.74
N ASN A 169 6.27 3.94 5.26
CA ASN A 169 6.12 4.18 6.70
C ASN A 169 4.83 3.59 7.28
N ILE A 170 4.13 2.75 6.52
CA ILE A 170 2.90 2.06 6.92
C ILE A 170 3.19 0.56 6.92
N ALA A 171 3.04 -0.11 8.07
CA ALA A 171 3.16 -1.56 8.10
C ALA A 171 1.93 -2.21 7.48
N VAL A 172 2.14 -3.07 6.51
CA VAL A 172 1.08 -3.89 5.91
C VAL A 172 1.33 -5.34 6.29
N MET A 173 0.31 -5.99 6.82
CA MET A 173 0.39 -7.38 7.28
C MET A 173 -0.74 -8.20 6.67
N VAL A 174 -0.45 -9.45 6.33
CA VAL A 174 -1.43 -10.45 5.93
C VAL A 174 -1.39 -11.56 6.98
N ASN A 175 -2.48 -11.73 7.72
CA ASN A 175 -2.56 -12.66 8.87
C ASN A 175 -1.42 -12.44 9.89
N GLY A 176 -1.06 -11.17 10.15
CA GLY A 176 0.01 -10.82 11.07
C GLY A 176 1.43 -10.92 10.51
N VAL A 177 1.61 -11.45 9.30
CA VAL A 177 2.91 -11.53 8.62
C VAL A 177 3.18 -10.23 7.87
N PRO A 178 4.26 -9.49 8.16
CA PRO A 178 4.60 -8.28 7.43
C PRO A 178 4.94 -8.55 5.95
N VAL A 179 4.42 -7.73 5.04
CA VAL A 179 4.60 -7.87 3.58
C VAL A 179 5.37 -6.72 2.94
N ASN A 180 5.75 -5.71 3.72
CA ASN A 180 6.58 -4.60 3.28
C ASN A 180 7.94 -5.09 2.78
N ASP A 181 8.42 -4.49 1.71
CA ASP A 181 9.77 -4.73 1.19
C ASP A 181 10.83 -4.30 2.22
N MET A 182 11.88 -5.10 2.39
CA MET A 182 12.89 -4.85 3.43
C MET A 182 13.99 -3.87 3.01
N GLU A 183 14.11 -3.55 1.73
CA GLU A 183 15.11 -2.60 1.26
C GLU A 183 14.60 -1.16 1.27
N TRP A 184 13.32 -0.92 0.90
CA TRP A 184 12.76 0.42 0.81
C TRP A 184 11.49 0.65 1.65
N GLY A 185 10.94 -0.41 2.26
CA GLY A 185 9.86 -0.33 3.25
C GLY A 185 8.44 -0.30 2.69
N GLY A 186 8.24 -0.11 1.40
CA GLY A 186 6.91 0.04 0.82
C GLY A 186 6.26 -1.25 0.34
N VAL A 187 5.04 -1.10 -0.19
CA VAL A 187 4.25 -2.20 -0.77
C VAL A 187 3.80 -1.80 -2.17
N TYR A 188 4.08 -2.64 -3.16
CA TYR A 188 3.47 -2.55 -4.49
C TYR A 188 2.16 -3.32 -4.51
N TRP A 189 1.04 -2.61 -4.56
CA TRP A 189 -0.28 -3.20 -4.43
C TRP A 189 -0.66 -4.13 -5.60
N SER A 190 -0.06 -3.92 -6.78
CA SER A 190 -0.19 -4.84 -7.91
C SER A 190 0.22 -6.29 -7.57
N ASN A 191 1.19 -6.48 -6.67
CA ASN A 191 1.61 -7.80 -6.21
C ASN A 191 0.57 -8.49 -5.31
N TRP A 192 -0.46 -7.75 -4.89
CA TRP A 192 -1.49 -8.17 -3.96
C TRP A 192 -2.91 -7.95 -4.51
N ALA A 193 -3.03 -7.82 -5.85
CA ALA A 193 -4.27 -7.44 -6.52
C ALA A 193 -5.48 -8.34 -6.19
N GLY A 194 -5.24 -9.63 -5.94
CA GLY A 194 -6.30 -10.57 -5.56
C GLY A 194 -6.59 -10.66 -4.06
N LEU A 195 -5.90 -9.88 -3.23
CA LEU A 195 -6.04 -9.98 -1.78
C LEU A 195 -7.47 -9.64 -1.30
N SER A 196 -8.17 -8.73 -2.01
CA SER A 196 -9.58 -8.41 -1.75
C SER A 196 -10.52 -9.63 -1.79
N ASP A 197 -10.21 -10.61 -2.62
CA ASP A 197 -11.07 -11.78 -2.83
C ASP A 197 -11.03 -12.75 -1.64
N VAL A 198 -9.90 -12.78 -0.96
CA VAL A 198 -9.64 -13.66 0.18
C VAL A 198 -9.76 -12.95 1.53
N THR A 199 -9.88 -11.62 1.54
CA THR A 199 -9.98 -10.85 2.78
C THR A 199 -11.31 -11.12 3.49
N ARG A 200 -11.25 -11.40 4.78
CA ARG A 200 -12.40 -11.46 5.69
C ARG A 200 -12.65 -10.10 6.34
N THR A 201 -11.59 -9.49 6.83
CA THR A 201 -11.63 -8.16 7.44
C THR A 201 -10.28 -7.47 7.28
N MET A 202 -10.32 -6.14 7.22
CA MET A 202 -9.13 -5.31 7.23
C MET A 202 -9.21 -4.38 8.41
N GLN A 203 -8.20 -4.43 9.28
CA GLN A 203 -8.07 -3.52 10.40
C GLN A 203 -6.98 -2.50 10.12
N THR A 204 -7.31 -1.23 10.25
CA THR A 204 -6.36 -0.12 10.15
C THR A 204 -6.15 0.49 11.52
N GLN A 205 -4.92 0.47 12.02
CA GLN A 205 -4.51 1.16 13.24
C GLN A 205 -3.66 2.36 12.83
N ARG A 206 -4.06 3.55 13.26
CA ARG A 206 -3.37 4.80 12.93
C ARG A 206 -2.33 5.13 14.00
N GLY A 207 -1.21 5.71 13.59
CA GLY A 207 -0.11 6.09 14.48
C GLY A 207 0.67 4.90 15.03
N LEU A 208 1.05 4.93 16.29
CA LEU A 208 1.92 3.93 16.92
C LEU A 208 1.33 2.51 16.96
N GLY A 209 0.01 2.39 16.88
CA GLY A 209 -0.70 1.13 16.89
C GLY A 209 -0.43 0.26 18.12
N ALA A 210 -1.19 -0.83 18.24
CA ALA A 210 -0.96 -1.88 19.25
C ALA A 210 -0.10 -3.03 18.70
N SER A 211 0.58 -2.84 17.58
CA SER A 211 1.37 -3.89 16.93
C SER A 211 2.44 -4.44 17.87
N LYS A 212 2.42 -5.76 18.03
CA LYS A 212 3.32 -6.53 18.90
C LYS A 212 4.38 -7.22 18.04
N VAL A 213 5.13 -6.43 17.28
CA VAL A 213 6.27 -6.85 16.47
C VAL A 213 7.47 -5.97 16.79
N SER A 214 8.67 -6.48 16.58
CA SER A 214 9.89 -5.74 16.86
C SER A 214 10.17 -4.59 15.89
N SER A 215 9.56 -4.61 14.69
CA SER A 215 9.72 -3.58 13.66
C SER A 215 8.46 -2.70 13.54
N PRO A 216 8.37 -1.62 14.30
CA PRO A 216 7.18 -0.78 14.35
C PRO A 216 7.07 0.14 13.13
N SER A 217 5.83 0.47 12.78
CA SER A 217 5.47 1.47 11.78
C SER A 217 5.30 2.86 12.40
N VAL A 218 5.53 3.89 11.59
CA VAL A 218 5.41 5.30 11.99
C VAL A 218 4.01 5.84 11.72
N GLY A 219 3.48 5.63 10.52
CA GLY A 219 2.17 6.17 10.09
C GLY A 219 0.99 5.36 10.61
N GLY A 220 1.22 4.07 10.88
CA GLY A 220 0.19 3.13 11.30
C GLY A 220 0.34 1.77 10.66
N SER A 221 -0.62 0.88 10.89
CA SER A 221 -0.61 -0.45 10.31
C SER A 221 -1.94 -0.81 9.66
N ILE A 222 -1.87 -1.64 8.64
CA ILE A 222 -2.99 -2.27 7.97
C ILE A 222 -2.82 -3.77 8.13
N ASN A 223 -3.71 -4.41 8.88
CA ASN A 223 -3.71 -5.85 9.04
C ASN A 223 -4.88 -6.45 8.26
N ILE A 224 -4.58 -7.30 7.30
CA ILE A 224 -5.53 -7.96 6.41
C ILE A 224 -5.67 -9.40 6.88
N ILE A 225 -6.87 -9.73 7.35
CA ILE A 225 -7.19 -11.06 7.83
C ILE A 225 -7.91 -11.79 6.72
N THR A 226 -7.36 -12.92 6.28
CA THR A 226 -7.92 -13.73 5.20
C THR A 226 -8.96 -14.71 5.72
N LYS A 227 -9.76 -15.25 4.79
CA LYS A 227 -10.69 -16.35 5.07
C LYS A 227 -9.87 -17.60 5.38
N ALA A 228 -10.16 -18.24 6.50
CA ALA A 228 -9.51 -19.46 6.95
C ALA A 228 -10.52 -20.62 7.08
N HIS A 229 -10.14 -21.65 7.83
CA HIS A 229 -10.92 -22.88 8.10
C HIS A 229 -12.30 -22.63 8.72
N GLU A 230 -12.61 -21.44 9.23
CA GLU A 230 -13.96 -21.06 9.68
C GLU A 230 -14.94 -20.87 8.51
N ALA A 231 -14.47 -20.93 7.27
CA ALA A 231 -15.37 -20.89 6.12
C ALA A 231 -16.33 -22.06 6.17
N LYS A 232 -17.62 -21.77 6.14
CA LYS A 232 -18.66 -22.81 6.07
C LYS A 232 -18.47 -23.63 4.80
N LYS A 233 -18.89 -24.92 4.85
CA LYS A 233 -18.98 -25.75 3.66
C LYS A 233 -19.82 -25.05 2.58
N GLY A 234 -19.28 -24.94 1.39
CA GLY A 234 -19.94 -24.30 0.25
C GLY A 234 -18.95 -23.67 -0.70
N GLY A 235 -19.47 -22.98 -1.68
CA GLY A 235 -18.66 -22.30 -2.67
C GLY A 235 -19.37 -21.11 -3.29
N SER A 236 -18.65 -20.39 -4.14
CA SER A 236 -19.23 -19.34 -4.99
C SER A 236 -18.50 -19.24 -6.32
N ALA A 237 -19.26 -18.93 -7.36
CA ALA A 237 -18.78 -18.52 -8.66
C ALA A 237 -19.23 -17.09 -8.93
N GLN A 238 -18.36 -16.27 -9.46
CA GLN A 238 -18.62 -14.86 -9.70
C GLN A 238 -18.06 -14.43 -11.06
N TYR A 239 -18.84 -13.65 -11.80
CA TYR A 239 -18.37 -12.95 -12.98
C TYR A 239 -18.69 -11.47 -12.89
N THR A 240 -17.70 -10.64 -13.21
CA THR A 240 -17.81 -9.17 -13.18
C THR A 240 -17.38 -8.62 -14.51
N ILE A 241 -18.13 -7.66 -15.02
CA ILE A 241 -17.81 -6.86 -16.22
C ILE A 241 -17.74 -5.38 -15.85
N GLY A 242 -17.04 -4.60 -16.64
CA GLY A 242 -16.97 -3.15 -16.47
C GLY A 242 -16.52 -2.42 -17.72
N ASN A 243 -16.37 -1.10 -17.61
CA ASN A 243 -15.86 -0.29 -18.70
C ASN A 243 -14.40 -0.64 -19.03
N ASP A 244 -13.92 -0.17 -20.20
CA ASP A 244 -12.56 -0.40 -20.71
C ASP A 244 -12.18 -1.90 -20.79
N GLY A 245 -13.17 -2.75 -21.10
CA GLY A 245 -12.98 -4.19 -21.24
C GLY A 245 -12.62 -4.90 -19.93
N TYR A 246 -12.95 -4.32 -18.78
CA TYR A 246 -12.73 -4.96 -17.49
C TYR A 246 -13.55 -6.21 -17.34
N ASN A 247 -12.91 -7.30 -17.00
CA ASN A 247 -13.53 -8.59 -16.72
C ASN A 247 -12.86 -9.23 -15.52
N LYS A 248 -13.65 -9.93 -14.69
CA LYS A 248 -13.13 -10.74 -13.58
C LYS A 248 -13.97 -11.99 -13.43
N LEU A 249 -13.30 -13.14 -13.42
CA LEU A 249 -13.87 -14.44 -13.08
C LEU A 249 -13.27 -14.90 -11.75
N LEU A 250 -14.12 -15.33 -10.83
CA LEU A 250 -13.69 -15.82 -9.52
C LEU A 250 -14.46 -17.08 -9.16
N PHE A 251 -13.72 -18.02 -8.60
CA PHE A 251 -14.24 -19.26 -8.04
C PHE A 251 -13.65 -19.49 -6.65
N ASN A 252 -14.50 -19.89 -5.70
CA ASN A 252 -14.12 -20.16 -4.32
C ASN A 252 -14.89 -21.38 -3.82
N ILE A 253 -14.22 -22.27 -3.10
CA ILE A 253 -14.82 -23.44 -2.45
C ILE A 253 -14.17 -23.67 -1.09
N SER A 254 -15.00 -24.06 -0.10
CA SER A 254 -14.54 -24.47 1.23
C SER A 254 -15.23 -25.76 1.64
N SER A 255 -14.45 -26.65 2.24
CA SER A 255 -14.99 -27.91 2.79
C SER A 255 -15.79 -27.70 4.07
N GLY A 256 -15.64 -26.57 4.74
CA GLY A 256 -15.95 -26.46 6.16
C GLY A 256 -15.08 -27.41 6.98
N MET A 257 -15.37 -27.53 8.27
CA MET A 257 -14.70 -28.49 9.16
C MET A 257 -15.18 -29.90 8.85
N LEU A 258 -14.25 -30.75 8.47
CA LEU A 258 -14.49 -32.17 8.18
C LEU A 258 -14.26 -33.03 9.43
N ASN A 259 -14.83 -34.25 9.40
CA ASN A 259 -14.52 -35.25 10.41
C ASN A 259 -13.00 -35.49 10.49
N GLY A 260 -12.47 -35.59 11.71
CA GLY A 260 -11.02 -35.67 11.94
C GLY A 260 -10.30 -34.33 11.96
N GLY A 261 -11.00 -33.18 12.01
CA GLY A 261 -10.42 -31.87 12.27
C GLY A 261 -9.69 -31.23 11.08
N TRP A 262 -10.01 -31.59 9.86
CA TRP A 262 -9.47 -30.98 8.63
C TRP A 262 -10.42 -29.91 8.06
N ALA A 263 -9.84 -28.84 7.53
CA ALA A 263 -10.57 -27.86 6.73
C ALA A 263 -9.72 -27.38 5.56
N PHE A 264 -10.38 -27.19 4.41
CA PHE A 264 -9.75 -26.77 3.16
C PHE A 264 -10.50 -25.60 2.57
N THR A 265 -9.79 -24.58 2.13
CA THR A 265 -10.35 -23.46 1.36
C THR A 265 -9.46 -23.21 0.15
N VAL A 266 -10.07 -23.18 -1.04
CA VAL A 266 -9.40 -22.90 -2.31
C VAL A 266 -10.13 -21.76 -3.00
N LEU A 267 -9.38 -20.80 -3.55
CA LEU A 267 -9.92 -19.73 -4.37
C LEU A 267 -8.99 -19.51 -5.56
N GLY A 268 -9.61 -19.27 -6.72
CA GLY A 268 -8.92 -18.84 -7.93
C GLY A 268 -9.67 -17.70 -8.60
N SER A 269 -8.95 -16.73 -9.16
CA SER A 269 -9.56 -15.69 -9.99
C SER A 269 -8.65 -15.26 -11.14
N ARG A 270 -9.26 -14.73 -12.19
CA ARG A 270 -8.59 -14.03 -13.29
C ARG A 270 -9.25 -12.69 -13.48
N THR A 271 -8.44 -11.64 -13.62
CA THR A 271 -8.87 -10.27 -13.90
C THR A 271 -8.12 -9.75 -15.11
N TRP A 272 -8.81 -9.18 -16.10
CA TRP A 272 -8.18 -8.67 -17.31
C TRP A 272 -8.97 -7.48 -17.89
N GLY A 273 -8.33 -6.66 -18.69
CA GLY A 273 -8.95 -5.51 -19.35
C GLY A 273 -7.99 -4.71 -20.20
N ASN A 274 -8.53 -3.74 -20.94
CA ASN A 274 -7.74 -2.84 -21.79
C ASN A 274 -7.10 -1.70 -20.99
N GLY A 275 -7.59 -1.47 -19.76
CA GLY A 275 -7.16 -0.35 -18.91
C GLY A 275 -7.82 0.98 -19.25
N TYR A 276 -8.02 1.81 -18.27
CA TYR A 276 -8.62 3.15 -18.41
C TYR A 276 -7.73 4.11 -19.20
N ILE A 277 -6.41 4.03 -18.97
CA ILE A 277 -5.42 4.84 -19.69
C ILE A 277 -5.10 4.17 -21.03
N GLN A 278 -4.89 4.97 -22.07
CA GLN A 278 -4.55 4.51 -23.41
C GLN A 278 -3.41 3.48 -23.37
N GLY A 279 -3.73 2.27 -23.88
CA GLY A 279 -2.75 1.21 -24.02
C GLY A 279 -2.23 0.60 -22.70
N THR A 280 -2.93 0.71 -21.58
CA THR A 280 -2.54 0.11 -20.30
C THR A 280 -3.27 -1.20 -20.03
N GLY A 281 -3.37 -2.06 -21.02
CA GLY A 281 -3.95 -3.39 -20.88
C GLY A 281 -3.24 -4.20 -19.78
N PHE A 282 -4.02 -5.02 -19.09
CA PHE A 282 -3.55 -5.79 -17.94
C PHE A 282 -4.18 -7.17 -17.88
N GLU A 283 -3.46 -8.07 -17.22
CA GLU A 283 -3.93 -9.41 -16.87
C GLU A 283 -3.36 -9.78 -15.50
N GLY A 284 -4.22 -10.25 -14.63
CA GLY A 284 -3.85 -10.73 -13.31
C GLY A 284 -4.58 -12.03 -12.98
N TRP A 285 -3.89 -12.92 -12.31
CA TRP A 285 -4.42 -14.14 -11.72
C TRP A 285 -4.29 -14.07 -10.22
N ASN A 286 -5.12 -14.83 -9.53
CA ASN A 286 -5.04 -14.94 -8.09
C ASN A 286 -5.34 -16.37 -7.69
N TYR A 287 -4.57 -16.89 -6.75
CA TYR A 287 -4.82 -18.18 -6.13
C TYR A 287 -4.62 -18.09 -4.62
N PHE A 288 -5.45 -18.81 -3.91
CA PHE A 288 -5.38 -18.96 -2.46
C PHE A 288 -5.68 -20.40 -2.08
N LEU A 289 -4.88 -20.93 -1.19
CA LEU A 289 -5.08 -22.24 -0.57
C LEU A 289 -4.86 -22.09 0.93
N ASN A 290 -5.84 -22.55 1.71
CA ASN A 290 -5.66 -22.75 3.13
C ASN A 290 -6.00 -24.22 3.47
N ILE A 291 -5.11 -24.84 4.23
CA ILE A 291 -5.30 -26.19 4.79
C ILE A 291 -5.11 -26.07 6.30
N SER A 292 -6.13 -26.37 7.06
CA SER A 292 -6.09 -26.32 8.52
C SER A 292 -6.34 -27.70 9.11
N LYS A 293 -5.68 -28.01 10.20
CA LYS A 293 -5.80 -29.25 10.95
C LYS A 293 -5.84 -28.96 12.45
N ILE A 294 -6.93 -29.31 13.07
CA ILE A 294 -7.02 -29.47 14.53
C ILE A 294 -6.45 -30.86 14.83
N ILE A 295 -5.27 -30.91 15.44
CA ILE A 295 -4.57 -32.17 15.78
C ILE A 295 -5.22 -32.77 17.00
N ASN A 296 -5.41 -31.97 18.03
CA ASN A 296 -6.12 -32.27 19.28
C ASN A 296 -6.58 -30.93 19.90
N ASP A 297 -7.06 -30.95 21.13
CA ASP A 297 -7.59 -29.77 21.84
C ASP A 297 -6.52 -28.68 22.05
N ASP A 298 -5.25 -29.06 22.11
CA ASP A 298 -4.14 -28.15 22.40
C ASP A 298 -3.41 -27.65 21.14
N HIS A 299 -3.45 -28.39 20.03
CA HIS A 299 -2.62 -28.11 18.86
C HIS A 299 -3.45 -27.92 17.59
N THR A 300 -3.23 -26.78 16.95
CA THR A 300 -3.79 -26.48 15.61
C THR A 300 -2.67 -26.06 14.66
N LEU A 301 -2.72 -26.58 13.43
CA LEU A 301 -1.85 -26.19 12.34
C LEU A 301 -2.68 -25.58 11.20
N SER A 302 -2.17 -24.53 10.58
CA SER A 302 -2.78 -23.93 9.40
C SER A 302 -1.69 -23.55 8.40
N PHE A 303 -1.78 -24.13 7.19
CA PHE A 303 -0.91 -23.81 6.07
C PHE A 303 -1.66 -22.95 5.08
N THR A 304 -1.09 -21.80 4.73
CA THR A 304 -1.70 -20.85 3.80
C THR A 304 -0.73 -20.53 2.68
N VAL A 305 -1.22 -20.55 1.45
CA VAL A 305 -0.53 -20.05 0.26
C VAL A 305 -1.40 -19.02 -0.43
N PHE A 306 -0.82 -17.90 -0.77
CA PHE A 306 -1.45 -16.84 -1.56
C PHE A 306 -0.48 -16.35 -2.62
N GLY A 307 -0.97 -16.09 -3.84
CA GLY A 307 -0.20 -15.45 -4.89
C GLY A 307 -1.09 -14.76 -5.92
N ALA A 308 -0.57 -13.67 -6.48
CA ALA A 308 -1.26 -12.84 -7.46
C ALA A 308 -0.31 -12.52 -8.64
N PRO A 309 0.01 -13.52 -9.52
CA PRO A 309 0.79 -13.23 -10.72
C PRO A 309 0.04 -12.25 -11.62
N GLN A 310 0.73 -11.22 -12.09
CA GLN A 310 0.15 -10.18 -12.91
C GLN A 310 1.14 -9.65 -13.95
N SER A 311 0.60 -9.07 -15.01
CA SER A 311 1.33 -8.28 -15.99
C SER A 311 0.45 -7.13 -16.47
N HIS A 312 1.05 -5.96 -16.63
CA HIS A 312 0.33 -4.79 -17.12
C HIS A 312 1.26 -3.78 -17.77
N TYR A 313 0.73 -3.08 -18.76
CA TYR A 313 1.33 -1.88 -19.30
C TYR A 313 0.95 -0.68 -18.44
N GLN A 314 1.86 0.29 -18.34
CA GLN A 314 1.68 1.46 -17.48
C GLN A 314 1.94 2.75 -18.26
N ARG A 315 1.33 3.84 -17.80
CA ARG A 315 1.84 5.18 -18.01
C ARG A 315 2.85 5.47 -16.90
N ASN A 316 4.06 5.89 -17.27
CA ASN A 316 5.12 6.10 -16.28
C ASN A 316 4.79 7.29 -15.37
N SER A 317 5.23 7.24 -14.12
CA SER A 317 5.07 8.36 -13.17
C SER A 317 5.77 9.66 -13.62
N ASN A 318 6.79 9.55 -14.46
CA ASN A 318 7.46 10.71 -15.06
C ASN A 318 6.66 11.33 -16.23
N ASP A 319 5.60 10.68 -16.70
CA ASP A 319 4.73 11.16 -17.78
C ASP A 319 3.64 12.11 -17.29
N GLN A 320 3.78 12.68 -16.12
CA GLN A 320 2.97 13.81 -15.67
C GLN A 320 3.20 15.02 -16.61
N LEU A 321 2.11 15.59 -17.12
CA LEU A 321 2.16 16.76 -17.98
C LEU A 321 1.69 18.02 -17.24
N THR A 322 2.07 19.19 -17.74
CA THR A 322 1.46 20.43 -17.29
C THR A 322 -0.03 20.48 -17.65
N ILE A 323 -0.79 21.31 -16.96
CA ILE A 323 -2.25 21.45 -17.21
C ILE A 323 -2.50 21.89 -18.67
N ALA A 324 -1.71 22.83 -19.18
CA ALA A 324 -1.82 23.30 -20.56
C ALA A 324 -1.50 22.18 -21.57
N GLU A 325 -0.53 21.35 -21.26
CA GLU A 325 -0.12 20.27 -22.15
C GLU A 325 -1.18 19.15 -22.20
N TRP A 326 -1.85 18.85 -21.07
CA TRP A 326 -2.99 17.94 -21.06
C TRP A 326 -4.12 18.40 -21.98
N GLN A 327 -4.37 19.70 -22.08
CA GLN A 327 -5.37 20.25 -22.99
C GLN A 327 -4.91 20.10 -24.45
N ARG A 328 -3.63 20.35 -24.72
CA ARG A 328 -3.05 20.26 -26.07
C ARG A 328 -3.14 18.83 -26.64
N VAL A 329 -2.84 17.81 -25.84
CA VAL A 329 -2.86 16.40 -26.28
C VAL A 329 -4.27 15.86 -26.51
N GLY A 330 -5.31 16.60 -26.17
CA GLY A 330 -6.70 16.26 -26.48
C GLY A 330 -6.95 16.02 -27.96
N SER A 331 -6.21 16.72 -28.84
CA SER A 331 -6.28 16.53 -30.30
C SER A 331 -5.89 15.11 -30.76
N TYR A 332 -5.08 14.39 -29.97
CA TYR A 332 -4.65 13.02 -30.25
C TYR A 332 -5.66 11.96 -29.79
N MET A 333 -6.68 12.33 -29.03
CA MET A 333 -7.59 11.39 -28.39
C MET A 333 -8.90 11.15 -29.15
N ASN A 334 -9.06 11.75 -30.34
CA ASN A 334 -10.23 11.54 -31.23
C ASN A 334 -11.59 11.66 -30.49
N GLY A 335 -11.70 12.63 -29.57
CA GLY A 335 -12.91 12.89 -28.80
C GLY A 335 -13.01 12.13 -27.46
N ASP A 336 -12.09 11.22 -27.16
CA ASP A 336 -11.97 10.66 -25.81
C ASP A 336 -11.26 11.66 -24.88
N SER A 337 -11.32 11.41 -23.57
CA SER A 337 -10.73 12.27 -22.55
C SER A 337 -9.22 12.46 -22.76
N PRO A 338 -8.71 13.71 -22.81
CA PRO A 338 -7.27 13.97 -22.91
C PRO A 338 -6.48 13.34 -21.75
N TYR A 339 -7.09 13.16 -20.61
CA TYR A 339 -6.45 12.63 -19.39
C TYR A 339 -6.15 11.14 -19.47
N LYS A 340 -6.73 10.43 -20.45
CA LYS A 340 -6.40 9.04 -20.77
C LYS A 340 -5.15 8.91 -21.64
N TYR A 341 -4.65 9.98 -22.24
CA TYR A 341 -3.50 9.96 -23.13
C TYR A 341 -2.25 9.37 -22.43
N ASN A 342 -1.55 8.49 -23.14
CA ASN A 342 -0.30 7.89 -22.69
C ASN A 342 0.85 8.30 -23.61
N PRO A 343 1.78 9.16 -23.17
CA PRO A 343 2.88 9.68 -23.99
C PRO A 343 3.80 8.61 -24.58
N THR A 344 3.79 7.41 -24.05
CA THR A 344 4.65 6.30 -24.47
C THR A 344 3.90 5.17 -25.17
N TYR A 345 2.60 5.36 -25.43
CA TYR A 345 1.82 4.44 -26.26
C TYR A 345 2.24 4.53 -27.72
N GLY A 346 2.64 3.42 -28.34
CA GLY A 346 3.06 3.45 -29.76
C GLY A 346 3.44 2.08 -30.30
N PHE A 347 3.93 2.10 -31.56
CA PHE A 347 4.17 0.91 -32.36
C PHE A 347 5.52 0.99 -33.07
N GLY A 348 6.11 -0.17 -33.32
CA GLY A 348 7.30 -0.31 -34.15
C GLY A 348 7.02 -0.34 -35.64
N LEU A 349 8.06 -0.53 -36.46
CA LEU A 349 8.03 -0.52 -37.93
C LEU A 349 7.00 -1.47 -38.56
N HIS A 350 6.74 -2.60 -37.92
CA HIS A 350 5.80 -3.60 -38.45
C HIS A 350 4.45 -3.57 -37.74
N GLY A 351 4.10 -2.45 -37.09
CA GLY A 351 2.85 -2.27 -36.38
C GLY A 351 2.76 -3.06 -35.06
N GLN A 352 3.86 -3.70 -34.60
CA GLN A 352 3.90 -4.36 -33.32
C GLN A 352 3.87 -3.34 -32.19
N ARG A 353 3.03 -3.64 -31.18
CA ARG A 353 2.97 -2.81 -29.98
C ARG A 353 4.31 -2.81 -29.24
N LYS A 354 4.81 -1.65 -28.94
CA LYS A 354 5.96 -1.41 -28.06
C LYS A 354 5.51 -0.67 -26.79
N ALA A 355 6.32 -0.69 -25.77
CA ALA A 355 6.04 0.02 -24.51
C ALA A 355 7.34 0.49 -23.86
N ALA A 356 7.32 1.67 -23.27
CA ALA A 356 8.41 2.17 -22.45
C ALA A 356 8.22 1.76 -20.97
N SER A 357 7.00 1.48 -20.55
CA SER A 357 6.69 1.06 -19.18
C SER A 357 5.78 -0.17 -19.18
N PHE A 358 6.27 -1.22 -18.56
CA PHE A 358 5.58 -2.49 -18.37
C PHE A 358 6.01 -3.09 -17.05
N ASN A 359 5.11 -3.76 -16.37
CA ASN A 359 5.38 -4.46 -15.14
C ASN A 359 4.82 -5.89 -15.20
N GLN A 360 5.62 -6.84 -14.77
CA GLN A 360 5.22 -8.22 -14.58
C GLN A 360 5.80 -8.72 -13.28
N TYR A 361 4.95 -9.24 -12.40
CA TYR A 361 5.42 -9.69 -11.09
C TYR A 361 4.57 -10.85 -10.56
N HIS A 362 5.23 -11.74 -9.82
CA HIS A 362 4.61 -12.80 -9.03
C HIS A 362 5.32 -12.89 -7.68
N LYS A 363 4.58 -12.64 -6.61
CA LYS A 363 5.09 -12.61 -5.23
C LYS A 363 4.24 -13.55 -4.34
N PRO A 364 4.41 -14.89 -4.45
CA PRO A 364 3.70 -15.80 -3.57
C PRO A 364 4.15 -15.62 -2.12
N GLN A 365 3.21 -15.77 -1.20
CA GLN A 365 3.45 -15.86 0.22
C GLN A 365 2.96 -17.20 0.74
N LEU A 366 3.81 -17.87 1.49
CA LEU A 366 3.54 -19.12 2.17
C LEU A 366 3.65 -18.87 3.66
N SER A 367 2.75 -19.43 4.44
CA SER A 367 2.85 -19.41 5.91
C SER A 367 2.36 -20.72 6.52
N LEU A 368 3.07 -21.17 7.54
CA LEU A 368 2.67 -22.28 8.40
C LEU A 368 2.50 -21.72 9.81
N ASN A 369 1.27 -21.73 10.28
CA ASN A 369 0.90 -21.28 11.62
C ASN A 369 0.70 -22.49 12.52
N TRP A 370 1.36 -22.50 13.67
CA TRP A 370 1.19 -23.46 14.73
C TRP A 370 0.74 -22.74 15.99
N ASN A 371 -0.42 -23.13 16.49
CA ASN A 371 -0.94 -22.63 17.75
C ASN A 371 -0.96 -23.76 18.76
N TRP A 372 -0.38 -23.50 19.91
CA TRP A 372 -0.33 -24.42 21.05
C TRP A 372 -1.01 -23.77 22.25
N ASP A 373 -2.10 -24.38 22.69
CA ASP A 373 -2.77 -24.06 23.94
C ASP A 373 -2.04 -24.76 25.10
N LEU A 374 -1.44 -24.01 25.96
CA LEU A 374 -0.69 -24.48 27.11
C LEU A 374 -1.57 -24.65 28.35
N GLY A 375 -2.89 -24.46 28.21
CA GLY A 375 -3.83 -24.44 29.33
C GLY A 375 -3.77 -23.16 30.18
N GLN A 376 -4.68 -23.02 31.14
CA GLN A 376 -4.76 -21.84 32.02
C GLN A 376 -4.76 -20.48 31.28
N LYS A 377 -5.32 -20.43 30.08
CA LYS A 377 -5.33 -19.28 29.18
C LYS A 377 -3.95 -18.86 28.63
N SER A 378 -2.95 -19.74 28.76
CA SER A 378 -1.63 -19.52 28.16
C SER A 378 -1.55 -20.14 26.79
N SER A 379 -0.89 -19.49 25.82
CA SER A 379 -0.73 -19.99 24.46
C SER A 379 0.61 -19.61 23.85
N LEU A 380 1.09 -20.44 22.94
CA LEU A 380 2.22 -20.15 22.06
C LEU A 380 1.72 -20.19 20.62
N SER A 381 1.86 -19.07 19.91
CA SER A 381 1.54 -18.96 18.48
C SER A 381 2.83 -18.73 17.72
N THR A 382 3.13 -19.62 16.78
CA THR A 382 4.33 -19.52 15.95
C THR A 382 3.95 -19.58 14.49
N VAL A 383 4.43 -18.61 13.72
CA VAL A 383 4.31 -18.60 12.27
C VAL A 383 5.69 -18.62 11.60
N VAL A 384 5.89 -19.58 10.72
CA VAL A 384 7.02 -19.60 9.78
C VAL A 384 6.48 -19.23 8.42
N TYR A 385 7.15 -18.31 7.75
CA TYR A 385 6.69 -17.81 6.45
C TYR A 385 7.81 -17.63 5.45
N ALA A 386 7.48 -17.70 4.17
CA ALA A 386 8.40 -17.49 3.06
C ALA A 386 7.72 -16.77 1.90
N SER A 387 8.51 -16.04 1.12
CA SER A 387 8.08 -15.47 -0.16
C SER A 387 9.21 -15.54 -1.17
N ILE A 388 8.85 -15.94 -2.41
CA ILE A 388 9.77 -16.06 -3.55
C ILE A 388 9.26 -15.17 -4.66
N GLY A 389 9.64 -13.89 -4.66
CA GLY A 389 9.21 -12.90 -5.65
C GLY A 389 10.04 -12.98 -6.93
N ARG A 390 9.34 -12.98 -8.06
CA ARG A 390 9.96 -12.94 -9.40
C ARG A 390 9.20 -11.94 -10.25
N GLY A 391 9.94 -10.96 -10.78
CA GLY A 391 9.31 -9.98 -11.63
C GLY A 391 10.26 -8.96 -12.21
N ASN A 392 9.75 -8.17 -13.12
CA ASN A 392 10.53 -7.17 -13.82
C ASN A 392 9.64 -6.01 -14.29
N GLY A 393 10.27 -4.87 -14.51
CA GLY A 393 9.72 -3.73 -15.23
C GLY A 393 10.63 -3.31 -16.36
N TYR A 394 10.10 -2.57 -17.34
CA TYR A 394 10.92 -2.03 -18.43
C TYR A 394 11.77 -0.84 -17.94
N SER A 395 12.98 -0.74 -18.48
CA SER A 395 13.94 0.32 -18.19
C SER A 395 14.72 0.65 -19.47
N GLY A 396 14.47 1.82 -20.05
CA GLY A 396 15.18 2.27 -21.25
C GLY A 396 16.65 2.57 -20.96
N GLN A 397 17.50 2.31 -21.95
CA GLN A 397 18.93 2.50 -21.93
C GLN A 397 19.38 3.39 -23.08
N GLY A 398 20.52 4.05 -22.90
CA GLY A 398 21.12 4.90 -23.92
C GLY A 398 20.65 6.35 -23.91
N GLY A 399 21.03 7.07 -24.94
CA GLY A 399 20.70 8.45 -25.19
C GLY A 399 20.92 8.79 -26.63
N TYR A 400 20.29 9.83 -27.11
CA TYR A 400 20.36 10.28 -28.49
C TYR A 400 20.70 11.76 -28.57
N ASN A 401 21.74 12.13 -29.34
CA ASN A 401 22.02 13.50 -29.69
C ASN A 401 21.48 13.76 -31.09
N LEU A 402 20.52 14.67 -31.22
CA LEU A 402 20.08 15.14 -32.52
C LEU A 402 21.15 16.01 -33.14
N PRO A 403 21.45 15.86 -34.46
CA PRO A 403 22.48 16.66 -35.12
C PRO A 403 22.24 18.17 -35.00
N ASP A 404 20.98 18.59 -34.96
CA ASP A 404 20.56 19.99 -34.91
C ASP A 404 20.17 20.48 -33.50
N ALA A 405 20.30 19.67 -32.50
CA ALA A 405 19.92 20.00 -31.13
C ALA A 405 21.12 19.85 -30.18
N ALA A 406 21.42 20.90 -29.44
CA ALA A 406 22.43 20.89 -28.39
C ALA A 406 22.05 19.98 -27.21
N THR A 407 20.91 19.31 -27.24
CA THR A 407 20.38 18.50 -26.17
C THR A 407 20.58 17.02 -26.43
N LYS A 408 21.27 16.37 -25.52
CA LYS A 408 21.37 14.91 -25.46
C LYS A 408 20.11 14.32 -24.79
N TYR A 409 19.43 13.39 -25.46
CA TYR A 409 18.31 12.68 -24.85
C TYR A 409 18.81 11.59 -23.89
N THR A 410 18.36 11.66 -22.65
CA THR A 410 18.53 10.62 -21.63
C THR A 410 17.36 9.63 -21.69
N ASN A 411 17.42 8.52 -20.93
CA ASN A 411 16.32 7.58 -20.82
C ASN A 411 14.97 8.22 -20.51
N SER A 412 14.96 9.25 -19.66
CA SER A 412 13.73 9.98 -19.32
C SER A 412 13.21 10.84 -20.47
N ASN A 413 14.05 11.30 -21.35
CA ASN A 413 13.66 12.18 -22.46
C ASN A 413 13.11 11.39 -23.65
N TRP A 414 13.67 10.23 -23.99
CA TRP A 414 13.19 9.45 -25.10
C TRP A 414 11.86 8.72 -24.82
N TYR A 415 11.45 8.62 -23.56
CA TYR A 415 10.10 8.18 -23.18
C TYR A 415 8.97 9.12 -23.64
N GLY A 416 9.30 10.27 -24.16
CA GLY A 416 8.35 11.14 -24.85
C GLY A 416 7.93 12.37 -24.08
N THR A 417 8.45 12.60 -22.88
CA THR A 417 8.16 13.80 -22.07
C THR A 417 9.44 14.42 -21.51
N SER A 418 9.44 15.73 -21.37
CA SER A 418 10.47 16.48 -20.66
C SER A 418 9.82 17.63 -19.89
N ASN A 419 10.04 17.69 -18.57
CA ASN A 419 9.50 18.74 -17.69
C ASN A 419 7.98 18.99 -17.83
N GLY A 420 7.22 17.92 -18.09
CA GLY A 420 5.76 18.00 -18.24
C GLY A 420 5.29 18.44 -19.61
N LEU A 421 6.16 18.50 -20.60
CA LEU A 421 5.83 18.75 -22.00
C LEU A 421 6.10 17.49 -22.83
N ILE A 422 5.28 17.29 -23.87
CA ILE A 422 5.49 16.23 -24.86
C ILE A 422 6.73 16.55 -25.68
N ASN A 423 7.61 15.56 -25.81
CA ASN A 423 8.70 15.62 -26.76
C ASN A 423 8.18 15.18 -28.15
N ASN A 424 8.26 16.08 -29.12
CA ASN A 424 7.77 15.83 -30.47
C ASN A 424 8.77 15.08 -31.37
N THR A 425 10.02 14.90 -30.95
CA THR A 425 11.07 14.26 -31.74
C THR A 425 10.72 12.82 -32.10
N PHE A 426 10.20 12.06 -31.11
CA PHE A 426 9.73 10.71 -31.32
C PHE A 426 8.22 10.66 -31.20
N ARG A 427 7.53 11.44 -32.00
CA ARG A 427 6.07 11.51 -32.06
C ARG A 427 5.59 11.37 -33.50
N ASN A 428 4.57 10.55 -33.70
CA ASN A 428 3.84 10.47 -34.95
C ASN A 428 2.71 11.51 -34.94
N ASP A 429 2.17 11.80 -36.12
CA ASP A 429 1.14 12.83 -36.31
C ASP A 429 -0.16 12.49 -35.57
N ASP A 430 -0.43 11.19 -35.35
CA ASP A 430 -1.56 10.69 -34.56
C ASP A 430 -1.34 10.75 -33.04
N GLY A 431 -0.20 11.30 -32.59
CA GLY A 431 0.15 11.43 -31.19
C GLY A 431 0.76 10.17 -30.56
N THR A 432 0.92 9.07 -31.30
CA THR A 432 1.60 7.87 -30.78
C THR A 432 3.11 8.09 -30.66
N PHE A 433 3.73 7.39 -29.73
CA PHE A 433 5.18 7.42 -29.58
C PHE A 433 5.85 6.63 -30.73
N ALA A 434 6.80 7.26 -31.41
CA ALA A 434 7.36 6.78 -32.67
C ALA A 434 8.50 5.76 -32.46
N TYR A 435 8.20 4.58 -31.93
CA TYR A 435 9.19 3.47 -31.83
C TYR A 435 9.71 3.07 -33.21
N ASN A 436 8.90 3.18 -34.27
CA ASN A 436 9.31 2.98 -35.65
C ASN A 436 10.49 3.86 -36.06
N LYS A 437 10.48 5.15 -35.68
CA LYS A 437 11.60 6.08 -35.97
C LYS A 437 12.87 5.68 -35.20
N ILE A 438 12.73 5.20 -33.95
CA ILE A 438 13.86 4.70 -33.18
C ILE A 438 14.45 3.45 -33.84
N GLU A 439 13.60 2.53 -34.32
CA GLU A 439 14.03 1.32 -35.04
C GLU A 439 14.77 1.67 -36.32
N GLU A 440 14.33 2.64 -37.10
CA GLU A 440 15.01 3.13 -38.28
C GLU A 440 16.37 3.74 -37.98
N ILE A 441 16.45 4.61 -36.95
CA ILE A 441 17.69 5.25 -36.53
C ILE A 441 18.72 4.20 -36.10
N ASN A 442 18.30 3.26 -35.25
CA ASN A 442 19.17 2.20 -34.75
C ASN A 442 19.65 1.24 -35.87
N ALA A 443 18.77 0.88 -36.79
CA ALA A 443 19.12 0.01 -37.92
C ALA A 443 20.18 0.63 -38.84
N ASN A 444 20.16 1.94 -39.00
CA ASN A 444 21.11 2.71 -39.80
C ASN A 444 22.35 3.17 -39.03
N SER A 445 22.41 2.94 -37.71
CA SER A 445 23.54 3.37 -36.88
C SER A 445 24.77 2.51 -37.08
N SER A 446 25.92 3.15 -37.40
CA SER A 446 27.22 2.49 -37.46
C SER A 446 27.85 2.21 -36.09
N THR A 447 27.35 2.87 -35.03
CA THR A 447 27.88 2.80 -33.67
C THR A 447 27.01 1.95 -32.75
N GLY A 448 26.09 1.16 -33.29
CA GLY A 448 25.15 0.35 -32.54
C GLY A 448 23.87 1.10 -32.19
N SER A 449 23.00 0.49 -31.37
CA SER A 449 21.74 1.09 -30.91
C SER A 449 22.03 2.30 -30.03
N LEU A 450 21.42 3.43 -30.37
CA LEU A 450 21.49 4.65 -29.56
C LEU A 450 20.53 4.59 -28.38
N LEU A 451 19.41 3.90 -28.59
CA LEU A 451 18.37 3.65 -27.58
C LEU A 451 18.07 2.15 -27.59
N ALA A 452 18.00 1.54 -26.41
CA ALA A 452 17.67 0.14 -26.21
C ALA A 452 16.75 -0.03 -25.02
N MET A 453 16.02 -1.15 -24.94
CA MET A 453 15.18 -1.47 -23.79
C MET A 453 15.84 -2.59 -22.99
N SER A 454 15.86 -2.42 -21.67
CA SER A 454 16.17 -3.50 -20.73
C SER A 454 14.98 -3.83 -19.87
N LYS A 455 14.97 -5.02 -19.30
CA LYS A 455 14.12 -5.37 -18.17
C LYS A 455 14.90 -5.22 -16.87
N SER A 456 14.35 -4.45 -15.94
CA SER A 456 14.83 -4.34 -14.57
C SER A 456 14.24 -5.50 -13.76
N LYS A 457 15.00 -6.57 -13.58
CA LYS A 457 14.65 -7.71 -12.73
C LYS A 457 14.75 -7.28 -11.27
N ASN A 458 13.71 -7.51 -10.49
CA ASN A 458 13.69 -7.24 -9.05
C ASN A 458 13.13 -8.50 -8.37
N PHE A 459 13.98 -9.49 -8.17
CA PHE A 459 13.62 -10.73 -7.52
C PHE A 459 13.87 -10.62 -6.02
N HIS A 460 13.14 -11.40 -5.24
CA HIS A 460 13.51 -11.58 -3.84
C HIS A 460 13.22 -12.99 -3.35
N ASN A 461 13.97 -13.36 -2.33
CA ASN A 461 13.69 -14.52 -1.50
C ASN A 461 13.71 -14.02 -0.06
N TRP A 462 12.65 -14.28 0.68
CA TRP A 462 12.66 -14.03 2.11
C TRP A 462 12.09 -15.21 2.87
N VAL A 463 12.54 -15.35 4.11
CA VAL A 463 12.04 -16.31 5.09
C VAL A 463 11.99 -15.61 6.43
N GLY A 464 11.01 -15.95 7.23
CA GLY A 464 10.89 -15.40 8.57
C GLY A 464 10.13 -16.29 9.54
N LEU A 465 10.25 -15.93 10.79
CA LEU A 465 9.59 -16.58 11.92
C LEU A 465 9.10 -15.51 12.88
N ILE A 466 7.88 -15.65 13.34
CA ILE A 466 7.35 -14.86 14.48
C ILE A 466 6.80 -15.88 15.48
N SER A 467 7.21 -15.77 16.73
CA SER A 467 6.69 -16.61 17.81
C SER A 467 6.25 -15.73 18.97
N THR A 468 5.01 -15.90 19.42
CA THR A 468 4.39 -15.09 20.49
C THR A 468 3.86 -16.01 21.58
N TYR A 469 4.32 -15.80 22.78
CA TYR A 469 3.81 -16.40 23.99
C TYR A 469 2.84 -15.43 24.68
N THR A 470 1.68 -15.93 25.07
CA THR A 470 0.64 -15.18 25.77
C THR A 470 0.29 -15.91 27.06
N THR A 471 0.20 -15.19 28.17
CA THR A 471 -0.22 -15.77 29.45
C THR A 471 -0.86 -14.72 30.35
N PRO A 472 -1.91 -15.05 31.11
CA PRO A 472 -2.37 -14.21 32.22
C PRO A 472 -1.34 -14.23 33.35
N PHE A 473 -0.81 -13.06 33.69
CA PHE A 473 0.09 -12.92 34.84
C PHE A 473 -0.69 -12.84 36.16
N SER A 474 -1.89 -12.31 36.10
CA SER A 474 -2.87 -12.29 37.20
C SER A 474 -4.29 -12.19 36.63
N LYS A 475 -5.30 -12.13 37.51
CA LYS A 475 -6.71 -11.94 37.08
C LYS A 475 -6.95 -10.71 36.19
N ASN A 476 -6.12 -9.68 36.36
CA ASN A 476 -6.29 -8.39 35.74
C ASN A 476 -5.12 -8.01 34.80
N ILE A 477 -4.10 -8.85 34.67
CA ILE A 477 -2.88 -8.53 33.93
C ILE A 477 -2.55 -9.69 32.99
N ASP A 478 -2.45 -9.37 31.67
CA ASP A 478 -2.00 -10.26 30.64
C ASP A 478 -0.58 -9.88 30.20
N PHE A 479 0.24 -10.89 29.95
CA PHE A 479 1.57 -10.75 29.39
C PHE A 479 1.62 -11.32 27.97
N TYR A 480 2.28 -10.61 27.08
CA TYR A 480 2.62 -11.03 25.73
C TYR A 480 4.11 -10.82 25.52
N GLY A 481 4.79 -11.82 25.02
CA GLY A 481 6.20 -11.70 24.69
C GLY A 481 6.55 -12.56 23.50
N GLY A 482 7.53 -12.15 22.71
CA GLY A 482 7.85 -12.90 21.53
C GLY A 482 9.16 -12.49 20.88
N VAL A 483 9.50 -13.25 19.85
CA VAL A 483 10.66 -13.04 19.00
C VAL A 483 10.22 -13.03 17.57
N ASP A 484 10.92 -12.25 16.74
CA ASP A 484 10.80 -12.28 15.29
C ASP A 484 12.17 -12.33 14.62
N PHE A 485 12.20 -13.04 13.52
CA PHE A 485 13.37 -13.16 12.67
C PHE A 485 12.92 -13.01 11.21
N ARG A 486 13.71 -12.29 10.41
CA ARG A 486 13.47 -12.15 8.98
C ARG A 486 14.79 -12.04 8.23
N TYR A 487 14.93 -12.86 7.20
CA TYR A 487 16.03 -12.79 6.27
C TYR A 487 15.48 -12.50 4.86
N TYR A 488 16.12 -11.59 4.17
CA TYR A 488 15.75 -11.14 2.83
C TYR A 488 16.98 -11.07 1.93
N LYS A 489 16.82 -11.57 0.71
CA LYS A 489 17.74 -11.36 -0.39
C LYS A 489 16.98 -10.76 -1.57
N GLY A 490 17.29 -9.53 -1.95
CA GLY A 490 16.86 -8.87 -3.18
C GLY A 490 17.89 -9.08 -4.29
N VAL A 491 17.45 -9.35 -5.51
CA VAL A 491 18.29 -9.48 -6.70
C VAL A 491 17.88 -8.42 -7.70
N HIS A 492 18.83 -7.57 -8.10
CA HIS A 492 18.62 -6.42 -8.96
C HIS A 492 19.54 -6.46 -10.16
N THR A 493 18.99 -6.82 -11.32
CA THR A 493 19.74 -6.94 -12.57
C THR A 493 18.99 -6.27 -13.71
N ASN A 494 19.66 -5.49 -14.53
CA ASN A 494 19.09 -4.99 -15.78
C ASN A 494 19.67 -5.79 -16.95
N GLU A 495 18.80 -6.33 -17.80
CA GLU A 495 19.15 -7.19 -18.93
C GLU A 495 18.49 -6.67 -20.21
N LEU A 496 19.25 -6.49 -21.28
CA LEU A 496 18.74 -6.03 -22.57
C LEU A 496 17.68 -6.99 -23.12
N ILE A 497 16.57 -6.43 -23.60
CA ILE A 497 15.46 -7.19 -24.19
C ILE A 497 15.12 -6.77 -25.61
N ASP A 498 15.43 -5.52 -25.99
CA ASP A 498 15.16 -5.01 -27.32
C ASP A 498 16.20 -3.97 -27.72
N LEU A 499 16.84 -4.18 -28.85
CA LEU A 499 17.82 -3.26 -29.42
C LEU A 499 17.17 -2.27 -30.42
N TYR A 500 15.86 -2.33 -30.58
CA TYR A 500 15.08 -1.52 -31.51
C TYR A 500 15.72 -1.49 -32.93
N GLY A 501 15.95 -2.69 -33.49
CA GLY A 501 16.50 -2.82 -34.83
C GLY A 501 18.03 -2.67 -34.97
N GLY A 502 18.71 -2.28 -33.91
CA GLY A 502 20.17 -2.14 -33.93
C GLY A 502 20.90 -3.48 -33.76
N LYS A 503 22.19 -3.51 -34.12
CA LYS A 503 23.00 -4.73 -34.09
C LYS A 503 23.56 -5.06 -32.72
N TYR A 504 23.84 -4.05 -31.90
CA TYR A 504 24.39 -4.14 -30.55
C TYR A 504 24.13 -2.83 -29.79
N PHE A 505 24.34 -2.85 -28.49
CA PHE A 505 24.30 -1.67 -27.62
C PHE A 505 25.64 -1.50 -26.89
N ILE A 506 26.05 -0.28 -26.63
CA ILE A 506 27.24 0.06 -25.81
C ILE A 506 26.77 0.78 -24.55
N ASP A 507 26.97 0.19 -23.38
CA ASP A 507 26.59 0.76 -22.09
C ASP A 507 27.70 1.70 -21.55
N GLU A 508 28.07 2.70 -22.33
CA GLU A 508 29.07 3.68 -21.91
C GLU A 508 28.62 4.46 -20.68
N ALA A 509 27.33 4.82 -20.63
CA ALA A 509 26.78 5.66 -19.58
C ALA A 509 26.98 5.10 -18.17
N SER A 510 26.85 3.77 -18.01
CA SER A 510 27.06 3.09 -16.71
C SER A 510 28.52 2.70 -16.51
N ARG A 511 29.13 2.10 -17.54
CA ARG A 511 30.48 1.54 -17.42
C ARG A 511 31.57 2.58 -17.23
N LYS A 512 31.39 3.82 -17.73
CA LYS A 512 32.33 4.93 -17.47
C LYS A 512 32.46 5.27 -15.97
N ASN A 513 31.44 4.97 -15.18
CA ASN A 513 31.41 5.21 -13.74
C ASN A 513 31.99 4.06 -12.92
N VAL A 514 32.38 2.94 -13.56
CA VAL A 514 33.06 1.82 -12.90
C VAL A 514 34.54 2.19 -12.72
N LYS A 515 35.06 2.06 -11.50
CA LYS A 515 36.44 2.41 -11.15
C LYS A 515 37.32 1.16 -11.24
N ALA A 516 38.49 1.32 -11.83
CA ALA A 516 39.47 0.23 -11.93
C ALA A 516 39.98 -0.28 -10.56
N THR A 517 39.92 0.56 -9.52
CA THR A 517 40.17 0.16 -8.14
C THR A 517 39.12 -0.77 -7.54
N ASN A 518 37.92 -0.80 -8.09
CA ASN A 518 36.81 -1.63 -7.63
C ASN A 518 36.57 -2.80 -8.57
N ASN A 519 36.91 -2.65 -9.83
CA ASN A 519 36.74 -3.64 -10.87
C ASN A 519 37.85 -3.51 -11.89
N ALA A 520 38.81 -4.43 -11.86
CA ALA A 520 40.01 -4.41 -12.72
C ALA A 520 39.67 -4.37 -14.22
N ALA A 521 38.53 -4.91 -14.65
CA ALA A 521 38.08 -4.87 -16.05
C ALA A 521 37.90 -3.42 -16.55
N ALA A 522 37.58 -2.47 -15.68
CA ALA A 522 37.40 -1.09 -16.03
C ALA A 522 38.71 -0.37 -16.45
N ALA A 523 39.89 -0.98 -16.23
CA ALA A 523 41.15 -0.50 -16.75
C ALA A 523 41.29 -0.70 -18.27
N ASP A 524 40.55 -1.66 -18.85
CA ASP A 524 40.51 -1.93 -20.30
C ASP A 524 39.51 -1.02 -20.99
N PRO A 525 39.92 -0.09 -21.87
CA PRO A 525 39.00 0.73 -22.65
C PRO A 525 38.03 -0.09 -23.50
N ASN A 526 38.44 -1.28 -23.98
CA ASN A 526 37.59 -2.17 -24.80
C ASN A 526 36.42 -2.74 -23.99
N TRP A 527 36.62 -2.97 -22.69
CA TRP A 527 35.52 -3.41 -21.81
C TRP A 527 34.42 -2.34 -21.72
N LYS A 528 34.78 -1.05 -21.65
CA LYS A 528 33.81 0.06 -21.64
C LYS A 528 33.02 0.18 -22.94
N MET A 529 33.65 -0.20 -24.05
CA MET A 529 33.10 -0.14 -25.40
C MET A 529 32.57 -1.50 -25.89
N GLN A 530 32.37 -2.44 -24.99
CA GLN A 530 31.89 -3.79 -25.32
C GLN A 530 30.55 -3.73 -26.04
N LYS A 531 30.43 -4.44 -27.14
CA LYS A 531 29.21 -4.62 -27.92
C LYS A 531 28.30 -5.64 -27.21
N LEU A 532 27.14 -5.16 -26.73
CA LEU A 532 26.19 -5.94 -25.95
C LEU A 532 24.98 -6.30 -26.81
N GLY A 533 24.50 -7.54 -26.67
CA GLY A 533 23.31 -8.08 -27.31
C GLY A 533 22.13 -8.24 -26.38
N VAL A 534 21.00 -8.73 -26.91
CA VAL A 534 19.85 -9.12 -26.09
C VAL A 534 20.25 -10.22 -25.13
N GLY A 535 19.89 -10.08 -23.86
CA GLY A 535 20.29 -10.98 -22.77
C GLY A 535 21.49 -10.48 -21.95
N ASP A 536 22.29 -9.55 -22.49
CA ASP A 536 23.43 -9.01 -21.77
C ASP A 536 23.00 -8.02 -20.67
N VAL A 537 23.82 -7.98 -19.61
CA VAL A 537 23.61 -7.12 -18.45
C VAL A 537 24.11 -5.71 -18.73
N VAL A 538 23.28 -4.73 -18.36
CA VAL A 538 23.55 -3.30 -18.44
C VAL A 538 23.21 -2.61 -17.12
N TYR A 539 23.77 -1.46 -16.85
CA TYR A 539 23.44 -0.55 -15.78
C TYR A 539 23.69 -1.06 -14.35
N ARG A 540 23.24 -2.27 -13.98
CA ARG A 540 23.41 -2.82 -12.61
C ARG A 540 23.23 -4.35 -12.59
N ASP A 541 23.96 -4.96 -11.66
CA ASP A 541 23.80 -6.36 -11.25
C ASP A 541 24.28 -6.53 -9.82
N TYR A 542 23.37 -6.50 -8.86
CA TYR A 542 23.70 -6.69 -7.46
C TYR A 542 22.60 -7.42 -6.68
N ASP A 543 23.01 -8.04 -5.58
CA ASP A 543 22.13 -8.56 -4.56
C ASP A 543 22.19 -7.68 -3.32
N GLY A 544 21.02 -7.31 -2.79
CA GLY A 544 20.86 -6.64 -1.51
C GLY A 544 20.41 -7.63 -0.45
N PHE A 545 21.01 -7.57 0.74
CA PHE A 545 20.69 -8.47 1.84
C PHE A 545 20.25 -7.68 3.06
N VAL A 546 19.17 -8.14 3.68
CA VAL A 546 18.66 -7.60 4.93
C VAL A 546 18.37 -8.75 5.88
N MET A 547 18.90 -8.67 7.08
CA MET A 547 18.57 -9.57 8.17
C MET A 547 18.05 -8.75 9.34
N GLN A 548 16.93 -9.15 9.88
CA GLN A 548 16.31 -8.52 11.04
C GLN A 548 15.97 -9.57 12.07
N GLU A 549 16.35 -9.31 13.28
CA GLU A 549 16.08 -10.14 14.44
C GLU A 549 15.68 -9.24 15.61
N GLY A 550 14.69 -9.68 16.38
CA GLY A 550 14.19 -8.87 17.46
C GLY A 550 13.37 -9.64 18.48
N ALA A 551 13.16 -8.96 19.60
CA ALA A 551 12.28 -9.41 20.66
C ALA A 551 11.36 -8.27 21.09
N PHE A 552 10.17 -8.65 21.55
CA PHE A 552 9.17 -7.70 22.04
C PHE A 552 8.46 -8.26 23.26
N ALA A 553 8.00 -7.35 24.11
CA ALA A 553 7.17 -7.68 25.25
C ALA A 553 6.11 -6.60 25.48
N GLN A 554 4.94 -7.01 25.94
CA GLN A 554 3.84 -6.13 26.30
C GLN A 554 3.13 -6.68 27.54
N VAL A 555 2.76 -5.79 28.44
CA VAL A 555 1.90 -6.06 29.59
C VAL A 555 0.63 -5.25 29.42
N GLU A 556 -0.53 -5.90 29.48
CA GLU A 556 -1.85 -5.28 29.46
C GLU A 556 -2.53 -5.48 30.81
N GLY A 557 -3.14 -4.42 31.35
CA GLY A 557 -3.90 -4.47 32.59
C GLY A 557 -5.31 -3.95 32.42
N SER A 558 -6.27 -4.60 33.11
CA SER A 558 -7.66 -4.15 33.17
C SER A 558 -8.05 -3.98 34.63
N PHE A 559 -8.39 -2.75 35.05
CA PHE A 559 -8.65 -2.32 36.42
C PHE A 559 -10.02 -1.66 36.53
N LEU A 560 -10.47 -1.34 37.72
CA LEU A 560 -11.75 -0.66 38.00
C LEU A 560 -12.93 -1.37 37.29
N ASP A 561 -13.08 -2.69 37.56
CA ASP A 561 -14.09 -3.53 36.90
C ASP A 561 -14.02 -3.46 35.38
N LYS A 562 -12.79 -3.47 34.82
CA LYS A 562 -12.45 -3.37 33.38
C LYS A 562 -12.76 -2.00 32.74
N ASN A 563 -13.11 -1.00 33.53
CA ASN A 563 -13.31 0.35 33.01
C ASN A 563 -12.01 1.07 32.67
N LEU A 564 -10.90 0.72 33.35
CA LEU A 564 -9.58 1.27 33.05
C LEU A 564 -8.71 0.17 32.45
N ASN A 565 -8.29 0.35 31.21
CA ASN A 565 -7.36 -0.52 30.51
C ASN A 565 -6.05 0.21 30.25
N ALA A 566 -4.94 -0.45 30.50
CA ALA A 566 -3.61 0.12 30.31
C ALA A 566 -2.70 -0.88 29.62
N PHE A 567 -1.74 -0.39 28.85
CA PHE A 567 -0.65 -1.24 28.38
C PHE A 567 0.68 -0.49 28.39
N VAL A 568 1.74 -1.27 28.53
CA VAL A 568 3.13 -0.86 28.29
C VAL A 568 3.78 -1.91 27.41
N ALA A 569 4.46 -1.48 26.35
CA ALA A 569 5.14 -2.35 25.42
C ALA A 569 6.54 -1.84 25.09
N GLY A 570 7.45 -2.78 24.89
CA GLY A 570 8.80 -2.51 24.43
C GLY A 570 9.27 -3.53 23.41
N SER A 571 10.16 -3.13 22.53
CA SER A 571 10.86 -4.03 21.62
C SER A 571 12.29 -3.58 21.41
N VAL A 572 13.14 -4.55 21.04
CA VAL A 572 14.51 -4.32 20.58
C VAL A 572 14.71 -5.13 19.31
N SER A 573 15.40 -4.58 18.32
CA SER A 573 15.72 -5.28 17.09
C SER A 573 17.10 -4.88 16.57
N ASN A 574 17.78 -5.81 15.93
CA ASN A 574 18.96 -5.53 15.13
C ASN A 574 18.61 -5.69 13.65
N THR A 575 19.03 -4.74 12.84
CA THR A 575 18.89 -4.81 11.38
C THR A 575 20.28 -4.75 10.74
N SER A 576 20.62 -5.80 9.99
CA SER A 576 21.89 -5.95 9.31
C SER A 576 21.71 -5.79 7.81
N TYR A 577 22.60 -5.02 7.17
CA TYR A 577 22.60 -4.78 5.73
C TYR A 577 23.96 -5.11 5.12
N TRP A 578 23.96 -5.77 3.95
CA TRP A 578 25.12 -5.90 3.09
C TRP A 578 24.71 -6.04 1.62
N ARG A 579 25.66 -5.79 0.71
CA ARG A 579 25.49 -5.90 -0.74
C ARG A 579 26.50 -6.88 -1.32
N TYR A 580 26.17 -7.45 -2.45
CA TYR A 580 27.07 -8.19 -3.31
C TYR A 580 26.83 -7.72 -4.75
N ASP A 581 27.79 -6.94 -5.30
CA ASP A 581 27.65 -6.26 -6.58
C ASP A 581 28.61 -6.90 -7.59
N ARG A 582 28.10 -7.21 -8.77
CA ARG A 582 28.82 -7.86 -9.87
C ARG A 582 29.05 -6.97 -11.08
N PHE A 583 28.50 -5.76 -11.07
CA PHE A 583 28.61 -4.81 -12.16
C PHE A 583 29.68 -3.72 -11.88
N TYR A 584 29.58 -3.06 -10.75
CA TYR A 584 30.51 -2.00 -10.36
C TYR A 584 31.76 -2.52 -9.67
N TYR A 585 31.76 -3.78 -9.24
CA TYR A 585 32.83 -4.44 -8.50
C TYR A 585 33.17 -5.80 -9.12
N ASP A 586 34.45 -6.15 -9.13
CA ASP A 586 34.89 -7.51 -9.46
C ASP A 586 34.69 -8.47 -8.26
N ALA A 587 35.04 -9.75 -8.48
CA ALA A 587 34.77 -10.80 -7.49
C ALA A 587 35.45 -10.54 -6.13
N GLU A 588 36.62 -9.90 -6.12
CA GLU A 588 37.38 -9.59 -4.92
C GLU A 588 36.72 -8.49 -4.09
N HIS A 589 36.10 -7.49 -4.75
CA HIS A 589 35.52 -6.31 -4.14
C HIS A 589 33.97 -6.35 -4.08
N ALA A 590 33.35 -7.43 -4.59
CA ALA A 590 31.90 -7.53 -4.76
C ALA A 590 31.10 -7.41 -3.47
N ARG A 591 31.62 -7.91 -2.34
CA ARG A 591 30.90 -7.90 -1.07
C ARG A 591 31.22 -6.65 -0.24
N SER A 592 30.18 -5.90 0.09
CA SER A 592 30.29 -4.77 1.00
C SER A 592 30.58 -5.18 2.44
N LYS A 593 30.99 -4.23 3.26
CA LYS A 593 30.93 -4.38 4.72
C LYS A 593 29.49 -4.62 5.18
N THR A 594 29.31 -5.34 6.28
CA THR A 594 28.02 -5.49 6.94
C THR A 594 27.79 -4.30 7.89
N LEU A 595 26.62 -3.67 7.77
CA LEU A 595 26.16 -2.60 8.64
C LEU A 595 25.14 -3.16 9.62
N ASN A 596 25.21 -2.76 10.89
CA ASN A 596 24.26 -3.17 11.93
C ASN A 596 23.66 -1.94 12.58
N PHE A 597 22.32 -1.95 12.73
CA PHE A 597 21.57 -0.88 13.36
C PHE A 597 20.68 -1.47 14.48
N LEU A 598 20.97 -1.08 15.70
CA LEU A 598 20.13 -1.44 16.84
C LEU A 598 18.94 -0.50 16.93
N GLY A 599 17.72 -1.04 16.80
CA GLY A 599 16.46 -0.34 16.95
C GLY A 599 15.77 -0.70 18.25
N TYR A 600 14.91 0.19 18.75
CA TYR A 600 14.07 -0.07 19.92
C TYR A 600 12.77 0.72 19.85
N THR A 601 11.77 0.21 20.57
CA THR A 601 10.48 0.89 20.76
C THR A 601 10.09 0.83 22.22
N VAL A 602 9.55 1.94 22.72
CA VAL A 602 8.84 1.99 24.01
C VAL A 602 7.53 2.73 23.76
N LYS A 603 6.41 2.12 24.14
CA LYS A 603 5.09 2.72 24.01
C LYS A 603 4.17 2.31 25.14
N GLY A 604 3.16 3.13 25.41
CA GLY A 604 2.15 2.84 26.40
C GLY A 604 0.89 3.67 26.19
N GLY A 605 -0.19 3.18 26.74
CA GLY A 605 -1.46 3.85 26.64
C GLY A 605 -2.44 3.44 27.71
N LEU A 606 -3.43 4.31 27.88
CA LEU A 606 -4.53 4.14 28.83
C LEU A 606 -5.84 4.37 28.09
N ASN A 607 -6.86 3.54 28.38
CA ASN A 607 -8.25 3.80 27.99
C ASN A 607 -9.13 3.76 29.23
N TYR A 608 -9.96 4.76 29.40
CA TYR A 608 -10.90 4.86 30.53
C TYR A 608 -12.34 5.00 30.05
N ASN A 609 -13.15 3.97 30.34
CA ASN A 609 -14.59 3.95 30.10
C ASN A 609 -15.26 4.59 31.32
N PHE A 610 -15.38 5.93 31.31
CA PHE A 610 -15.87 6.67 32.48
C PHE A 610 -17.39 6.68 32.60
N ALA A 611 -18.10 6.24 31.57
CA ALA A 611 -19.54 6.02 31.59
C ALA A 611 -19.93 4.98 30.53
N THR A 612 -21.15 4.46 30.60
CA THR A 612 -21.67 3.39 29.71
C THR A 612 -21.42 3.64 28.24
N TYR A 613 -21.54 4.91 27.80
CA TYR A 613 -21.43 5.28 26.39
C TYR A 613 -20.15 6.05 26.05
N HIS A 614 -19.29 6.33 27.01
CA HIS A 614 -18.18 7.25 26.85
C HIS A 614 -16.84 6.63 27.24
N ASN A 615 -15.82 6.88 26.44
CA ASN A 615 -14.47 6.57 26.81
C ASN A 615 -13.49 7.65 26.34
N VAL A 616 -12.37 7.74 27.02
CA VAL A 616 -11.21 8.52 26.59
C VAL A 616 -9.97 7.61 26.57
N PHE A 617 -9.06 7.90 25.65
CA PHE A 617 -7.78 7.22 25.68
C PHE A 617 -6.61 8.16 25.39
N VAL A 618 -5.46 7.77 25.88
CA VAL A 618 -4.18 8.39 25.55
C VAL A 618 -3.19 7.29 25.16
N ASN A 619 -2.39 7.55 24.14
CA ASN A 619 -1.34 6.66 23.66
C ASN A 619 -0.10 7.49 23.33
N THR A 620 1.08 7.03 23.76
CA THR A 620 2.35 7.69 23.48
C THR A 620 3.46 6.68 23.29
N GLY A 621 4.50 7.07 22.57
CA GLY A 621 5.65 6.21 22.42
C GLY A 621 6.79 6.87 21.65
N TYR A 622 7.90 6.18 21.74
CA TYR A 622 9.13 6.53 21.05
C TYR A 622 9.69 5.32 20.31
N ILE A 623 10.08 5.53 19.06
CA ILE A 623 10.62 4.52 18.17
C ILE A 623 11.97 5.00 17.67
N SER A 624 12.98 4.12 17.72
CA SER A 624 14.26 4.26 17.02
C SER A 624 14.39 3.07 16.07
N ARG A 625 14.46 3.33 14.76
CA ARG A 625 14.56 2.28 13.76
C ARG A 625 15.72 2.52 12.80
N ALA A 626 16.23 1.45 12.21
CA ALA A 626 17.25 1.53 11.15
C ALA A 626 16.79 2.41 9.99
N PRO A 627 17.68 3.19 9.34
CA PRO A 627 17.39 3.78 8.04
C PRO A 627 17.20 2.67 7.01
N TYR A 628 16.44 2.93 5.94
CA TYR A 628 16.27 1.91 4.91
C TYR A 628 17.57 1.62 4.16
N PHE A 629 17.71 0.39 3.66
CA PHE A 629 18.79 -0.02 2.77
C PHE A 629 18.90 0.93 1.57
N SER A 630 17.77 1.15 0.89
CA SER A 630 17.66 2.07 -0.24
C SER A 630 17.46 3.51 0.25
N GLY A 631 18.53 4.29 0.38
CA GLY A 631 18.47 5.72 0.67
C GLY A 631 18.98 6.13 2.03
N GLY A 632 19.62 5.26 2.80
CA GLY A 632 20.15 5.62 4.11
C GLY A 632 21.41 4.88 4.53
N ALA A 633 21.47 3.57 4.35
CA ALA A 633 22.57 2.74 4.85
C ALA A 633 23.83 2.85 3.98
N PHE A 634 23.69 2.84 2.66
CA PHE A 634 24.77 2.99 1.70
C PHE A 634 24.78 4.40 1.10
N LEU A 635 25.95 4.85 0.61
CA LEU A 635 26.06 6.12 -0.10
C LEU A 635 25.12 6.16 -1.30
N GLN A 636 25.12 5.10 -2.11
CA GLN A 636 24.18 4.91 -3.21
C GLN A 636 23.91 3.43 -3.42
N SER A 637 22.84 2.92 -2.84
CA SER A 637 22.53 1.49 -2.78
C SER A 637 22.39 0.80 -4.14
N THR A 638 22.20 1.53 -5.23
CA THR A 638 22.08 0.95 -6.59
C THR A 638 23.44 0.64 -7.23
N THR A 639 24.48 1.42 -6.94
CA THR A 639 25.74 1.39 -7.68
C THR A 639 27.00 1.36 -6.80
N SER A 640 26.87 1.37 -5.48
CA SER A 640 28.01 1.51 -4.59
C SER A 640 27.91 0.58 -3.38
N ASN A 641 29.03 -0.08 -3.07
CA ASN A 641 29.27 -0.82 -1.82
C ASN A 641 29.72 0.10 -0.67
N GLU A 642 29.97 1.38 -0.98
CA GLU A 642 30.42 2.35 0.02
C GLU A 642 29.31 2.66 1.01
N ILE A 643 29.64 2.62 2.28
CA ILE A 643 28.72 2.87 3.38
C ILE A 643 28.50 4.37 3.60
N ASN A 644 27.33 4.74 4.03
CA ASN A 644 27.08 6.07 4.54
C ASN A 644 27.61 6.18 5.98
N ALA A 645 28.80 6.74 6.16
CA ALA A 645 29.43 6.91 7.47
C ALA A 645 28.62 7.79 8.45
N LYS A 646 27.63 8.55 7.94
CA LYS A 646 26.70 9.39 8.71
C LYS A 646 25.30 8.77 8.84
N ALA A 647 25.15 7.49 8.47
CA ALA A 647 23.87 6.78 8.66
C ALA A 647 23.51 6.70 10.14
N VAL A 648 22.31 7.12 10.46
CA VAL A 648 21.76 7.12 11.82
C VAL A 648 20.35 6.56 11.82
N ASN A 649 19.91 6.06 12.96
CA ASN A 649 18.51 5.65 13.11
C ASN A 649 17.56 6.83 12.94
N GLU A 650 16.44 6.55 12.31
CA GLU A 650 15.27 7.42 12.33
C GLU A 650 14.60 7.31 13.69
N ASN A 651 14.21 8.45 14.27
CA ASN A 651 13.57 8.50 15.57
C ASN A 651 12.18 9.13 15.46
N ILE A 652 11.21 8.54 16.11
CA ILE A 652 9.83 8.98 16.04
C ILE A 652 9.27 9.09 17.45
N PHE A 653 8.75 10.26 17.77
CA PHE A 653 7.94 10.49 18.96
C PHE A 653 6.49 10.70 18.52
N SER A 654 5.52 10.06 19.18
CA SER A 654 4.09 10.25 18.91
C SER A 654 3.28 10.32 20.20
N LEU A 655 2.26 11.18 20.19
CA LEU A 655 1.26 11.34 21.22
C LEU A 655 -0.13 11.38 20.58
N GLU A 656 -1.06 10.62 21.12
CA GLU A 656 -2.45 10.57 20.67
C GLU A 656 -3.41 10.71 21.84
N LEU A 657 -4.51 11.41 21.62
CA LEU A 657 -5.61 11.56 22.57
C LEU A 657 -6.91 11.31 21.82
N GLY A 658 -7.75 10.42 22.34
CA GLY A 658 -9.01 10.10 21.72
C GLY A 658 -10.18 10.11 22.67
N TYR A 659 -11.35 10.36 22.12
CA TYR A 659 -12.64 10.28 22.79
C TYR A 659 -13.58 9.43 21.94
N GLY A 660 -14.27 8.48 22.57
CA GLY A 660 -15.29 7.65 21.96
C GLY A 660 -16.65 7.87 22.63
N PHE A 661 -17.66 7.98 21.79
CA PHE A 661 -19.08 7.97 22.18
C PHE A 661 -19.77 6.82 21.44
N ARG A 662 -20.55 6.00 22.16
CA ARG A 662 -21.29 4.89 21.58
C ARG A 662 -22.67 4.78 22.22
N TRP A 663 -23.66 5.14 21.43
CA TRP A 663 -25.07 5.08 21.85
C TRP A 663 -25.88 4.26 20.82
N ARG A 664 -27.09 3.90 21.15
CA ARG A 664 -27.95 2.99 20.38
C ARG A 664 -27.99 3.28 18.87
N TYR A 665 -27.99 4.54 18.48
CA TYR A 665 -28.11 4.94 17.08
C TYR A 665 -26.91 5.68 16.55
N LEU A 666 -25.91 5.93 17.37
CA LEU A 666 -24.76 6.76 17.00
C LEU A 666 -23.48 6.27 17.65
N GLN A 667 -22.47 6.05 16.83
CA GLN A 667 -21.09 5.90 17.25
C GLN A 667 -20.30 7.09 16.72
N ALA A 668 -19.51 7.72 17.60
CA ALA A 668 -18.64 8.82 17.26
C ALA A 668 -17.26 8.61 17.88
N THR A 669 -16.20 8.89 17.13
CA THR A 669 -14.83 8.92 17.64
C THR A 669 -14.16 10.20 17.18
N ILE A 670 -13.43 10.83 18.11
CA ILE A 670 -12.59 12.00 17.83
C ILE A 670 -11.18 11.67 18.32
N ASN A 671 -10.18 11.84 17.45
CA ASN A 671 -8.79 11.60 17.79
C ASN A 671 -7.96 12.83 17.43
N GLY A 672 -7.13 13.30 18.37
CA GLY A 672 -6.06 14.25 18.10
C GLY A 672 -4.71 13.51 18.11
N TYR A 673 -3.81 13.88 17.23
CA TYR A 673 -2.48 13.27 17.18
C TYR A 673 -1.40 14.32 16.92
N PHE A 674 -0.21 13.99 17.44
CA PHE A 674 1.03 14.72 17.21
C PHE A 674 2.18 13.71 17.03
N THR A 675 2.89 13.77 15.90
CA THR A 675 4.03 12.91 15.61
C THR A 675 5.19 13.77 15.12
N LYS A 676 6.35 13.60 15.75
CA LYS A 676 7.62 14.19 15.32
C LYS A 676 8.50 13.08 14.77
N TRP A 677 8.88 13.19 13.49
CA TRP A 677 9.78 12.29 12.79
C TRP A 677 11.13 12.96 12.61
N MET A 678 12.19 12.34 13.09
CA MET A 678 13.53 12.91 13.19
C MET A 678 14.55 12.02 12.49
N ASN A 679 15.60 12.63 11.98
CA ASN A 679 16.76 11.97 11.40
C ASN A 679 16.48 11.12 10.16
N LYS A 680 15.42 11.43 9.39
CA LYS A 680 15.29 10.83 8.06
C LYS A 680 16.51 11.15 7.23
N THR A 681 17.05 10.14 6.54
CA THR A 681 18.18 10.31 5.62
C THR A 681 17.68 10.44 4.18
N MET A 682 18.32 11.31 3.42
CA MET A 682 18.05 11.51 2.00
C MET A 682 19.35 11.45 1.21
N THR A 683 19.39 10.68 0.13
CA THR A 683 20.52 10.54 -0.76
C THR A 683 20.21 11.12 -2.14
N ARG A 684 21.14 11.86 -2.70
CA ARG A 684 21.11 12.35 -4.09
C ARG A 684 22.49 12.20 -4.70
N SER A 685 22.56 12.19 -6.03
CA SER A 685 23.82 12.15 -6.76
C SER A 685 23.75 12.95 -8.05
N ASN A 686 24.92 13.43 -8.48
CA ASN A 686 25.16 14.16 -9.71
C ASN A 686 26.45 13.69 -10.35
N ASP A 687 26.44 13.48 -11.65
CA ASP A 687 27.70 13.24 -12.37
C ASP A 687 28.43 14.57 -12.56
N TYR A 688 29.75 14.55 -12.38
CA TYR A 688 30.63 15.68 -12.62
C TYR A 688 31.89 15.21 -13.32
N SER A 689 32.61 16.16 -13.95
CA SER A 689 33.86 15.85 -14.62
C SER A 689 34.89 16.91 -14.28
N TYR A 690 36.14 16.51 -14.16
CA TYR A 690 37.26 17.38 -13.92
C TYR A 690 38.51 16.89 -14.65
N ASN A 691 39.49 17.76 -14.84
CA ASN A 691 40.79 17.35 -15.35
C ASN A 691 41.72 17.01 -14.17
N ASP A 692 42.31 15.82 -14.23
CA ASP A 692 43.33 15.41 -13.26
C ASP A 692 44.66 16.18 -13.46
N ALA A 693 45.65 15.88 -12.63
CA ALA A 693 46.98 16.52 -12.69
C ALA A 693 47.71 16.28 -14.03
N SER A 694 47.35 15.25 -14.79
CA SER A 694 47.87 14.96 -16.13
C SER A 694 47.12 15.68 -17.26
N GLY A 695 46.02 16.38 -16.92
CA GLY A 695 45.13 17.02 -17.88
C GLY A 695 44.06 16.06 -18.47
N ALA A 696 44.00 14.80 -18.03
CA ALA A 696 43.01 13.83 -18.48
C ALA A 696 41.64 14.11 -17.84
N VAL A 697 40.60 13.98 -18.64
CA VAL A 697 39.22 14.14 -18.14
C VAL A 697 38.82 12.92 -17.28
N VAL A 698 38.57 13.18 -16.00
CA VAL A 698 38.03 12.19 -15.07
C VAL A 698 36.53 12.43 -14.92
N ASN A 699 35.71 11.42 -15.18
CA ASN A 699 34.30 11.41 -14.89
C ASN A 699 34.06 10.75 -13.53
N ASP A 700 33.28 11.37 -12.67
CA ASP A 700 32.94 10.83 -11.39
C ASP A 700 31.52 11.23 -10.97
N ARG A 701 31.07 10.69 -9.87
CA ARG A 701 29.73 10.94 -9.30
C ARG A 701 29.89 11.58 -7.92
N ALA A 702 29.36 12.77 -7.78
CA ALA A 702 29.20 13.41 -6.48
C ALA A 702 27.93 12.89 -5.81
N ILE A 703 28.08 12.31 -4.64
CA ILE A 703 27.00 11.76 -3.83
C ILE A 703 26.82 12.63 -2.60
N ILE A 704 25.61 13.02 -2.27
CA ILE A 704 25.28 13.76 -1.08
C ILE A 704 24.29 12.98 -0.23
N ASN A 705 24.64 12.75 1.04
CA ASN A 705 23.77 12.18 2.03
C ASN A 705 23.42 13.24 3.08
N MET A 706 22.13 13.49 3.24
CA MET A 706 21.58 14.38 4.26
C MET A 706 20.87 13.55 5.31
N SER A 707 21.33 13.55 6.54
CA SER A 707 20.58 13.12 7.71
C SER A 707 20.00 14.33 8.45
N GLY A 708 19.15 14.11 9.45
CA GLY A 708 18.52 15.20 10.20
C GLY A 708 17.37 15.88 9.43
N VAL A 709 16.81 15.23 8.41
CA VAL A 709 15.56 15.68 7.78
C VAL A 709 14.42 15.33 8.73
N ASN A 710 13.86 16.36 9.39
CA ASN A 710 12.78 16.19 10.36
C ASN A 710 11.44 16.65 9.79
N ALA A 711 10.35 15.99 10.23
CA ALA A 711 9.00 16.40 9.91
C ALA A 711 8.11 16.38 11.15
N ARG A 712 7.08 17.22 11.14
CA ARG A 712 6.03 17.28 12.15
C ARG A 712 4.68 16.99 11.49
N HIS A 713 3.96 16.01 12.02
CA HIS A 713 2.63 15.62 11.59
C HIS A 713 1.67 15.72 12.75
N MET A 714 0.64 16.54 12.63
CA MET A 714 -0.41 16.66 13.64
C MET A 714 -1.78 16.84 12.98
N GLY A 715 -2.84 16.52 13.71
CA GLY A 715 -4.18 16.66 13.19
C GLY A 715 -5.26 16.16 14.11
N ILE A 716 -6.49 16.29 13.61
CA ILE A 716 -7.73 15.85 14.27
C ILE A 716 -8.50 14.99 13.28
N GLU A 717 -9.04 13.90 13.77
CA GLU A 717 -9.82 12.92 13.02
C GLU A 717 -11.19 12.73 13.70
N LEU A 718 -12.25 12.73 12.91
CA LEU A 718 -13.61 12.45 13.32
C LEU A 718 -14.16 11.29 12.50
N GLU A 719 -14.77 10.31 13.14
CA GLU A 719 -15.53 9.23 12.50
C GLU A 719 -16.91 9.13 13.16
N LEU A 720 -17.95 9.09 12.34
CA LEU A 720 -19.35 8.96 12.75
C LEU A 720 -19.98 7.78 12.02
N LYS A 721 -20.71 6.95 12.75
CA LYS A 721 -21.59 5.91 12.19
C LYS A 721 -22.94 5.99 12.89
N SER A 722 -24.02 5.95 12.11
CA SER A 722 -25.37 6.04 12.65
C SER A 722 -26.32 5.12 11.89
N THR A 723 -27.22 4.50 12.64
CA THR A 723 -28.33 3.71 12.11
C THR A 723 -29.62 4.23 12.75
N PRO A 724 -30.09 5.43 12.33
CA PRO A 724 -31.21 6.07 12.97
C PRO A 724 -32.52 5.29 12.82
N VAL A 725 -32.64 4.52 11.74
CA VAL A 725 -33.74 3.59 11.44
C VAL A 725 -33.16 2.37 10.70
N ASP A 726 -33.84 1.23 10.74
CA ASP A 726 -33.36 -0.06 10.20
C ASP A 726 -33.01 -0.02 8.69
N TRP A 727 -33.69 0.84 7.93
CA TRP A 727 -33.48 0.98 6.49
C TRP A 727 -32.45 2.01 6.07
N LEU A 728 -31.83 2.76 7.03
CA LEU A 728 -30.87 3.84 6.75
C LEU A 728 -29.63 3.69 7.62
N GLU A 729 -28.48 3.56 6.98
CA GLU A 729 -27.16 3.65 7.57
C GLU A 729 -26.47 4.93 7.09
N LEU A 730 -25.92 5.72 8.00
CA LEU A 730 -25.16 6.93 7.71
C LEU A 730 -23.74 6.80 8.24
N THR A 731 -22.78 7.24 7.43
CA THR A 731 -21.38 7.32 7.82
C THR A 731 -20.84 8.71 7.50
N ALA A 732 -19.98 9.23 8.35
CA ALA A 732 -19.23 10.43 8.04
C ALA A 732 -17.83 10.33 8.62
N MET A 733 -16.86 10.86 7.90
CA MET A 733 -15.46 10.94 8.31
C MET A 733 -14.91 12.32 7.92
N LEU A 734 -14.11 12.90 8.81
CA LEU A 734 -13.34 14.12 8.55
C LEU A 734 -11.95 13.96 9.15
N SER A 735 -10.93 14.24 8.37
CA SER A 735 -9.55 14.33 8.85
C SER A 735 -8.96 15.67 8.46
N LEU A 736 -8.43 16.38 9.44
CA LEU A 736 -7.74 17.67 9.31
C LEU A 736 -6.30 17.49 9.79
N GLY A 737 -5.36 17.40 8.87
CA GLY A 737 -3.94 17.31 9.15
C GLY A 737 -3.20 18.65 8.97
N ASP A 738 -2.05 18.76 9.60
CA ASP A 738 -1.03 19.78 9.34
C ASP A 738 0.33 19.11 9.36
N TRP A 739 0.88 18.85 8.16
CA TRP A 739 2.14 18.16 7.98
C TRP A 739 3.15 19.04 7.30
N GLN A 740 4.32 19.19 7.94
CA GLN A 740 5.36 20.06 7.42
C GLN A 740 6.75 19.58 7.85
N TRP A 741 7.73 19.92 7.04
CA TRP A 741 9.14 19.73 7.38
C TRP A 741 9.51 20.63 8.55
N ASP A 742 10.37 20.14 9.46
CA ASP A 742 10.70 20.80 10.72
C ASP A 742 12.22 20.98 10.92
N SER A 743 13.00 20.93 9.85
CA SER A 743 14.45 21.18 9.90
C SER A 743 14.99 21.76 8.60
N ASN A 744 16.21 22.29 8.68
CA ASN A 744 17.02 22.72 7.54
C ASN A 744 18.27 21.83 7.48
N PRO A 745 18.18 20.61 6.93
CA PRO A 745 19.27 19.66 6.95
C PRO A 745 20.46 20.12 6.10
N ILE A 746 21.66 19.72 6.53
CA ILE A 746 22.91 19.89 5.81
C ILE A 746 23.39 18.50 5.39
N GLY A 747 23.77 18.38 4.10
CA GLY A 747 24.42 17.20 3.56
C GLY A 747 25.83 17.52 3.08
N TYR A 748 26.67 16.50 3.09
CA TYR A 748 28.05 16.60 2.66
C TYR A 748 28.29 15.80 1.38
N TYR A 749 29.20 16.27 0.54
CA TYR A 749 29.53 15.65 -0.73
C TYR A 749 30.63 14.60 -0.61
N TYR A 750 30.40 13.47 -1.27
CA TYR A 750 31.36 12.38 -1.39
C TYR A 750 31.57 12.06 -2.88
N ASN A 751 32.75 11.57 -3.25
CA ASN A 751 32.96 10.97 -4.57
C ASN A 751 32.42 9.53 -4.60
N SER A 752 32.49 8.87 -5.76
CA SER A 752 31.99 7.48 -5.91
C SER A 752 32.78 6.44 -5.10
N LEU A 753 33.95 6.80 -4.56
CA LEU A 753 34.76 5.98 -3.67
C LEU A 753 34.54 6.28 -2.17
N GLY A 754 33.52 7.08 -1.83
CA GLY A 754 33.18 7.43 -0.45
C GLY A 754 34.14 8.45 0.20
N GLN A 755 35.06 9.04 -0.55
CA GLN A 755 35.97 10.07 -0.03
C GLN A 755 35.25 11.42 0.05
N PRO A 756 35.45 12.21 1.11
CA PRO A 756 34.86 13.53 1.24
C PRO A 756 35.42 14.49 0.17
N LEU A 757 34.55 15.23 -0.50
CA LEU A 757 34.95 16.22 -1.52
C LEU A 757 35.07 17.62 -0.92
N ALA A 758 36.09 18.34 -1.29
CA ALA A 758 36.21 19.78 -1.00
C ALA A 758 35.49 20.62 -2.06
N ASP A 759 35.41 20.12 -3.29
CA ASP A 759 34.72 20.76 -4.41
C ASP A 759 34.25 19.73 -5.44
N LEU A 760 33.63 20.17 -6.52
CA LEU A 760 33.28 19.32 -7.68
C LEU A 760 34.37 19.36 -8.79
N LYS A 761 35.63 19.52 -8.39
CA LYS A 761 36.80 19.47 -9.27
C LYS A 761 37.75 18.32 -8.90
N GLY A 762 37.28 17.38 -8.09
CA GLY A 762 38.02 16.19 -7.68
C GLY A 762 38.92 16.38 -6.45
N THR A 763 38.91 17.56 -5.83
CA THR A 763 39.69 17.81 -4.60
C THR A 763 39.08 17.08 -3.42
N VAL A 764 39.86 16.24 -2.75
CA VAL A 764 39.46 15.54 -1.54
C VAL A 764 39.57 16.46 -0.33
N ALA A 765 38.56 16.46 0.54
CA ALA A 765 38.57 17.21 1.78
C ALA A 765 39.43 16.53 2.85
N ASP A 766 39.94 17.29 3.82
CA ASP A 766 40.80 16.78 4.89
C ASP A 766 40.18 15.68 5.73
N ALA A 767 38.87 15.81 6.01
CA ALA A 767 38.08 14.81 6.73
C ALA A 767 36.60 15.05 6.53
N ILE A 768 35.79 14.04 6.88
CA ILE A 768 34.31 14.16 6.88
C ILE A 768 33.90 15.25 7.90
N GLY A 769 33.25 16.30 7.39
CA GLY A 769 32.76 17.41 8.20
C GLY A 769 33.84 18.43 8.56
N SER A 770 35.03 18.37 7.95
CA SER A 770 36.07 19.41 8.06
C SER A 770 35.60 20.74 7.46
N GLY A 771 36.32 21.81 7.77
CA GLY A 771 35.97 23.15 7.29
C GLY A 771 36.00 23.29 5.77
N ASN A 772 36.75 22.44 5.06
CA ASN A 772 36.82 22.39 3.60
C ASN A 772 35.96 21.31 2.97
N HIS A 773 35.17 20.50 3.76
CA HIS A 773 34.26 19.52 3.19
C HIS A 773 33.07 20.21 2.54
N ALA A 774 32.90 20.06 1.26
CA ALA A 774 31.79 20.64 0.50
C ALA A 774 30.45 20.17 1.05
N TRP A 775 29.54 21.10 1.20
CA TRP A 775 28.23 20.87 1.77
C TRP A 775 27.09 21.50 0.92
N SER A 776 25.88 21.11 1.19
CA SER A 776 24.66 21.79 0.72
C SER A 776 23.62 21.77 1.82
N GLN A 777 22.84 22.84 1.92
CA GLN A 777 21.76 22.95 2.89
C GLN A 777 20.42 23.13 2.19
N LEU A 778 19.40 22.46 2.70
CA LEU A 778 18.03 22.63 2.23
C LEU A 778 17.20 23.34 3.30
N ASN A 779 16.75 24.55 3.02
CA ASN A 779 15.85 25.29 3.92
C ASN A 779 14.41 24.79 3.73
N LEU A 780 14.07 23.71 4.45
CA LEU A 780 12.79 23.03 4.38
C LEU A 780 11.84 23.38 5.52
N LYS A 781 12.32 23.95 6.63
CA LYS A 781 11.50 24.20 7.82
C LYS A 781 10.27 25.04 7.49
N GLY A 782 9.09 24.54 7.85
CA GLY A 782 7.78 25.18 7.58
C GLY A 782 7.18 24.87 6.20
N ILE A 783 7.90 24.16 5.33
CA ILE A 783 7.41 23.74 4.02
C ILE A 783 6.42 22.55 4.22
N LYS A 784 5.27 22.61 3.57
CA LYS A 784 4.24 21.56 3.65
C LYS A 784 4.75 20.25 3.03
N VAL A 785 4.43 19.13 3.66
CA VAL A 785 4.67 17.79 3.08
C VAL A 785 3.68 17.57 1.93
N GLY A 786 4.21 17.31 0.74
CA GLY A 786 3.44 17.10 -0.47
C GLY A 786 3.02 15.64 -0.70
N GLY A 787 2.18 15.43 -1.72
CA GLY A 787 1.77 14.11 -2.19
C GLY A 787 0.72 13.40 -1.33
N SER A 788 0.17 14.09 -0.34
CA SER A 788 -0.93 13.58 0.50
C SER A 788 -1.88 14.71 0.90
N ALA A 789 -3.20 14.48 0.80
CA ALA A 789 -4.21 15.47 1.14
C ALA A 789 -4.26 15.67 2.66
N GLN A 790 -4.04 16.90 3.12
CA GLN A 790 -4.08 17.27 4.53
C GLN A 790 -5.52 17.42 5.06
N THR A 791 -6.51 17.44 4.17
CA THR A 791 -7.93 17.33 4.54
C THR A 791 -8.57 16.24 3.68
N THR A 792 -9.14 15.24 4.33
CA THR A 792 -9.99 14.23 3.68
C THR A 792 -11.33 14.17 4.40
N TYR A 793 -12.41 13.99 3.64
CA TYR A 793 -13.73 13.77 4.20
C TYR A 793 -14.52 12.77 3.37
N ASN A 794 -15.38 12.02 4.04
CA ASN A 794 -16.25 11.04 3.44
C ASN A 794 -17.63 11.13 4.10
N ILE A 795 -18.69 11.11 3.30
CA ILE A 795 -20.07 11.07 3.77
C ILE A 795 -20.77 9.97 2.99
N GLY A 796 -21.28 8.98 3.70
CA GLY A 796 -21.96 7.83 3.12
C GLY A 796 -23.40 7.70 3.63
N ALA A 797 -24.28 7.26 2.74
CA ALA A 797 -25.64 6.84 3.08
C ALA A 797 -25.92 5.51 2.40
N THR A 798 -26.36 4.50 3.16
CA THR A 798 -26.80 3.22 2.62
C THR A 798 -28.27 3.03 2.95
N LEU A 799 -29.07 2.89 1.90
CA LEU A 799 -30.52 2.64 1.97
C LEU A 799 -30.81 1.14 1.81
N LYS A 800 -31.71 0.62 2.61
CA LYS A 800 -32.24 -0.73 2.56
C LYS A 800 -33.77 -0.67 2.38
N PRO A 801 -34.26 -0.22 1.19
CA PRO A 801 -35.67 0.10 1.01
C PRO A 801 -36.59 -1.13 1.07
N VAL A 802 -36.06 -2.26 0.69
CA VAL A 802 -36.74 -3.58 0.81
C VAL A 802 -35.72 -4.62 1.24
N LYS A 803 -36.22 -5.78 1.68
CA LYS A 803 -35.36 -6.90 2.05
C LYS A 803 -34.40 -7.23 0.89
N ASP A 804 -33.16 -7.53 1.24
CA ASP A 804 -32.10 -7.97 0.32
C ASP A 804 -31.63 -6.93 -0.72
N LEU A 805 -32.19 -5.72 -0.77
CA LEU A 805 -31.74 -4.60 -1.61
C LEU A 805 -30.98 -3.57 -0.76
N ARG A 806 -29.76 -3.26 -1.17
CA ARG A 806 -28.93 -2.21 -0.59
C ARG A 806 -28.50 -1.23 -1.69
N ILE A 807 -28.61 0.05 -1.42
CA ILE A 807 -28.17 1.13 -2.32
C ILE A 807 -27.31 2.09 -1.50
N GLY A 808 -26.05 2.23 -1.85
CA GLY A 808 -25.12 3.09 -1.18
C GLY A 808 -24.71 4.27 -2.04
N LEU A 809 -24.70 5.47 -1.48
CA LEU A 809 -24.09 6.67 -2.04
C LEU A 809 -22.96 7.12 -1.11
N THR A 810 -21.82 7.44 -1.67
CA THR A 810 -20.66 7.90 -0.91
C THR A 810 -20.03 9.11 -1.57
N LEU A 811 -19.97 10.23 -0.86
CA LEU A 811 -19.20 11.42 -1.24
C LEU A 811 -17.80 11.32 -0.66
N ASN A 812 -16.78 11.33 -1.51
CA ASN A 812 -15.37 11.34 -1.13
C ASN A 812 -14.77 12.70 -1.51
N GLY A 813 -14.22 13.41 -0.55
CA GLY A 813 -13.62 14.71 -0.81
C GLY A 813 -12.23 14.86 -0.25
N ILE A 814 -11.43 15.67 -0.95
CA ILE A 814 -10.07 16.05 -0.57
C ILE A 814 -9.88 17.55 -0.71
N SER A 815 -9.08 18.10 0.15
CA SER A 815 -8.58 19.48 0.01
C SER A 815 -7.22 19.63 0.69
N ARG A 816 -6.58 20.78 0.53
CA ARG A 816 -5.22 21.01 1.01
C ARG A 816 -4.25 19.88 0.62
N LEU A 817 -4.39 19.40 -0.62
CA LEU A 817 -3.42 18.53 -1.26
C LEU A 817 -2.32 19.41 -1.84
N PHE A 818 -1.08 19.25 -1.39
CA PHE A 818 0.08 19.96 -1.90
C PHE A 818 0.84 19.07 -2.88
N ALA A 819 1.33 19.67 -3.97
CA ALA A 819 2.17 19.00 -4.94
C ALA A 819 3.42 18.41 -4.26
N ASP A 820 3.85 17.21 -4.69
CA ASP A 820 5.03 16.54 -4.13
C ASP A 820 6.30 17.28 -4.57
N TYR A 821 7.28 17.38 -3.67
CA TYR A 821 8.59 17.92 -4.00
C TYR A 821 9.51 16.81 -4.50
N THR A 822 10.09 17.04 -5.67
CA THR A 822 11.28 16.30 -6.07
C THR A 822 12.48 17.16 -5.76
N ILE A 823 13.21 16.85 -4.71
CA ILE A 823 14.52 17.46 -4.47
C ILE A 823 15.47 16.87 -5.50
N SER A 824 15.80 17.67 -6.50
CA SER A 824 16.72 17.32 -7.57
C SER A 824 18.13 17.77 -7.25
N SER A 825 19.10 17.32 -8.03
CA SER A 825 20.47 17.83 -7.99
C SER A 825 20.58 19.34 -8.17
N ASN A 826 19.66 19.97 -8.90
CA ASN A 826 19.62 21.43 -9.09
C ASN A 826 19.31 22.20 -7.81
N ASN A 827 18.73 21.55 -6.80
CA ASN A 827 18.50 22.13 -5.48
C ASN A 827 19.73 22.00 -4.55
N LEU A 828 20.76 21.26 -4.97
CA LEU A 828 21.95 20.98 -4.21
C LEU A 828 23.09 21.88 -4.71
N ILE A 829 23.22 23.07 -4.12
CA ILE A 829 24.21 24.03 -4.51
C ILE A 829 25.41 23.89 -3.56
N VAL A 830 26.61 23.67 -4.12
CA VAL A 830 27.83 23.49 -3.33
C VAL A 830 28.11 24.72 -2.48
N ASN A 831 28.33 24.51 -1.19
CA ASN A 831 28.64 25.50 -0.16
C ASN A 831 27.61 26.64 -0.05
N LYS A 832 26.34 26.35 -0.39
CA LYS A 832 25.24 27.31 -0.28
C LYS A 832 23.93 26.65 0.17
N PRO A 833 23.06 27.39 0.89
CA PRO A 833 21.69 26.96 1.15
C PRO A 833 20.83 27.13 -0.09
N TYR A 834 19.84 26.24 -0.23
CA TYR A 834 18.75 26.36 -1.18
C TYR A 834 17.45 26.63 -0.43
N ASN A 835 16.74 27.68 -0.82
CA ASN A 835 15.48 28.09 -0.22
C ASN A 835 14.31 27.51 -1.02
N PHE A 836 13.49 26.68 -0.39
CA PHE A 836 12.25 26.20 -0.96
C PHE A 836 11.12 27.19 -0.77
N THR A 837 10.23 27.28 -1.74
CA THR A 837 8.94 27.94 -1.62
C THR A 837 7.88 26.91 -1.23
N GLN A 838 6.73 27.35 -0.72
CA GLN A 838 5.60 26.45 -0.48
C GLN A 838 5.21 25.75 -1.80
N PRO A 839 4.88 24.43 -1.76
CA PRO A 839 4.42 23.73 -2.94
C PRO A 839 3.05 24.24 -3.35
N TRP A 840 2.78 24.14 -4.65
CA TRP A 840 1.46 24.46 -5.15
C TRP A 840 0.38 23.63 -4.44
N GLN A 841 -0.65 24.31 -3.95
CA GLN A 841 -1.81 23.66 -3.38
C GLN A 841 -2.80 23.32 -4.51
N ILE A 842 -3.03 22.03 -4.71
CA ILE A 842 -3.95 21.51 -5.71
C ILE A 842 -5.39 21.88 -5.32
N PRO A 843 -6.24 22.29 -6.28
CA PRO A 843 -7.64 22.54 -6.02
C PRO A 843 -8.33 21.34 -5.36
N GLY A 844 -9.18 21.60 -4.35
CA GLY A 844 -9.96 20.56 -3.71
C GLY A 844 -10.94 19.90 -4.68
N SER A 845 -11.26 18.65 -4.45
CA SER A 845 -12.22 17.89 -5.25
C SER A 845 -13.13 17.03 -4.36
N ALA A 846 -14.30 16.72 -4.91
CA ALA A 846 -15.26 15.81 -4.29
C ALA A 846 -15.92 14.96 -5.37
N VAL A 847 -15.91 13.65 -5.19
CA VAL A 847 -16.52 12.70 -6.12
C VAL A 847 -17.58 11.87 -5.40
N VAL A 848 -18.64 11.53 -6.11
CA VAL A 848 -19.73 10.69 -5.60
C VAL A 848 -19.62 9.32 -6.22
N ASP A 849 -19.62 8.29 -5.39
CA ASP A 849 -19.67 6.90 -5.79
C ASP A 849 -21.04 6.31 -5.45
N LEU A 850 -21.55 5.45 -6.33
CA LEU A 850 -22.79 4.71 -6.16
C LEU A 850 -22.49 3.22 -6.14
N ASN A 851 -23.08 2.49 -5.22
CA ASN A 851 -23.12 1.03 -5.25
C ASN A 851 -24.53 0.52 -4.97
N ALA A 852 -24.88 -0.61 -5.59
CA ALA A 852 -26.14 -1.29 -5.34
C ALA A 852 -25.93 -2.80 -5.35
N SER A 853 -26.65 -3.51 -4.49
CA SER A 853 -26.64 -4.98 -4.45
C SER A 853 -28.04 -5.52 -4.14
N TYR A 854 -28.41 -6.61 -4.81
CA TYR A 854 -29.65 -7.31 -4.58
C TYR A 854 -29.40 -8.82 -4.48
N LYS A 855 -29.86 -9.43 -3.38
CA LYS A 855 -29.81 -10.87 -3.14
C LYS A 855 -31.12 -11.52 -3.57
N PHE A 856 -31.04 -12.64 -4.26
CA PHE A 856 -32.21 -13.37 -4.74
C PHE A 856 -31.94 -14.89 -4.85
N LYS A 857 -32.97 -15.69 -5.00
CA LYS A 857 -32.81 -17.12 -5.29
C LYS A 857 -32.80 -17.36 -6.79
N PHE A 858 -31.81 -18.12 -7.24
CA PHE A 858 -31.66 -18.53 -8.63
C PHE A 858 -31.39 -20.03 -8.70
N ALA A 859 -32.21 -20.79 -9.42
CA ALA A 859 -32.07 -22.24 -9.59
C ALA A 859 -31.84 -23.01 -8.26
N GLY A 860 -32.56 -22.61 -7.20
CA GLY A 860 -32.44 -23.24 -5.87
C GLY A 860 -31.22 -22.77 -5.05
N THR A 861 -30.32 -21.95 -5.60
CA THR A 861 -29.16 -21.37 -4.94
C THR A 861 -29.37 -19.90 -4.61
N ASN A 862 -28.54 -19.35 -3.74
CA ASN A 862 -28.52 -17.91 -3.47
C ASN A 862 -27.63 -17.17 -4.47
N ALA A 863 -28.18 -16.16 -5.12
CA ALA A 863 -27.47 -15.32 -6.06
C ALA A 863 -27.46 -13.86 -5.56
N THR A 864 -26.45 -13.12 -6.00
CA THR A 864 -26.34 -11.68 -5.76
C THR A 864 -25.97 -11.00 -7.06
N ILE A 865 -26.79 -10.03 -7.49
CA ILE A 865 -26.39 -9.07 -8.51
C ILE A 865 -25.95 -7.79 -7.81
N SER A 866 -24.86 -7.22 -8.26
CA SER A 866 -24.37 -5.94 -7.71
C SER A 866 -23.70 -5.09 -8.78
N GLY A 867 -23.70 -3.79 -8.57
CA GLY A 867 -23.06 -2.82 -9.43
C GLY A 867 -22.41 -1.71 -8.64
N THR A 868 -21.32 -1.18 -9.18
CA THR A 868 -20.67 0.01 -8.66
C THR A 868 -20.48 1.04 -9.78
N CYS A 869 -20.59 2.29 -9.45
CA CYS A 869 -20.25 3.39 -10.33
C CYS A 869 -19.41 4.38 -9.53
N GLN A 870 -18.13 4.46 -9.85
CA GLN A 870 -17.22 5.41 -9.23
C GLN A 870 -17.24 6.71 -10.03
N ASN A 871 -17.09 7.84 -9.31
CA ASN A 871 -17.16 9.15 -9.92
C ASN A 871 -18.43 9.32 -10.79
N LEU A 872 -19.58 9.11 -10.18
CA LEU A 872 -20.92 9.08 -10.83
C LEU A 872 -21.17 10.27 -11.75
N PHE A 873 -20.69 11.45 -11.38
CA PHE A 873 -20.91 12.69 -12.13
C PHE A 873 -19.79 13.02 -13.10
N ASP A 874 -18.82 12.12 -13.29
CA ASP A 874 -17.66 12.29 -14.19
C ASP A 874 -16.84 13.54 -13.89
N GLN A 875 -16.68 13.84 -12.60
CA GLN A 875 -15.95 15.01 -12.12
C GLN A 875 -14.48 14.92 -12.52
N VAL A 876 -13.98 15.93 -13.23
CA VAL A 876 -12.55 16.08 -13.54
C VAL A 876 -11.83 16.66 -12.32
N TYR A 877 -10.76 16.01 -11.88
CA TYR A 877 -9.96 16.46 -10.75
C TYR A 877 -8.51 16.03 -10.88
N ILE A 878 -7.61 16.76 -10.22
CA ILE A 878 -6.20 16.41 -10.15
C ILE A 878 -5.99 15.48 -8.96
N ALA A 879 -5.51 14.26 -9.25
CA ALA A 879 -5.28 13.23 -8.24
C ALA A 879 -3.85 13.28 -7.67
N ASP A 880 -2.88 13.75 -8.44
CA ASP A 880 -1.49 13.80 -8.06
C ASP A 880 -0.76 14.92 -8.81
N ALA A 881 0.24 15.52 -8.18
CA ALA A 881 1.07 16.53 -8.80
C ALA A 881 2.50 16.55 -8.25
N THR A 882 3.42 16.85 -9.14
CA THR A 882 4.80 17.23 -8.81
C THR A 882 4.94 18.73 -8.96
N ASN A 883 5.54 19.38 -7.94
CA ASN A 883 5.73 20.82 -7.92
C ASN A 883 6.62 21.26 -9.09
N GLY A 884 6.24 22.33 -9.73
CA GLY A 884 7.00 22.94 -10.81
C GLY A 884 8.10 23.89 -10.34
N SER A 885 8.85 24.44 -11.27
CA SER A 885 10.00 25.32 -11.00
C SER A 885 9.62 26.63 -10.31
N ASP A 886 8.43 27.16 -10.57
CA ASP A 886 7.92 28.42 -10.02
C ASP A 886 6.99 28.24 -8.81
N GLY A 887 6.71 26.99 -8.40
CA GLY A 887 5.78 26.68 -7.30
C GLY A 887 4.32 26.97 -7.61
N THR A 888 3.95 27.14 -8.90
CA THR A 888 2.58 27.44 -9.33
C THR A 888 1.99 26.32 -10.19
N TRP A 889 0.68 26.42 -10.44
CA TRP A 889 -0.04 25.51 -11.33
C TRP A 889 0.46 25.52 -12.79
N ARG A 890 1.11 26.59 -13.23
CA ARG A 890 1.58 26.75 -14.62
C ARG A 890 2.70 25.78 -14.96
N THR A 891 3.59 25.54 -14.02
CA THR A 891 4.75 24.66 -14.20
C THR A 891 4.60 23.33 -13.45
N ALA A 892 3.58 23.18 -12.62
CA ALA A 892 3.29 21.92 -11.94
C ALA A 892 2.93 20.84 -12.98
N ARG A 893 3.43 19.64 -12.73
CA ARG A 893 3.13 18.45 -13.54
C ARG A 893 2.09 17.62 -12.79
N VAL A 894 1.03 17.22 -13.47
CA VAL A 894 -0.13 16.62 -12.82
C VAL A 894 -0.56 15.31 -13.48
N PHE A 895 -1.21 14.45 -12.70
CA PHE A 895 -2.11 13.42 -13.20
C PHE A 895 -3.54 13.74 -12.76
N TYR A 896 -4.45 13.59 -13.69
CA TYR A 896 -5.87 13.65 -13.40
C TYR A 896 -6.37 12.32 -12.88
N GLY A 897 -7.36 12.38 -11.99
CA GLY A 897 -8.11 11.21 -11.52
C GLY A 897 -8.89 10.56 -12.66
N PHE A 898 -9.26 9.29 -12.45
CA PHE A 898 -10.11 8.61 -13.41
C PHE A 898 -11.50 9.26 -13.44
N GLY A 899 -12.05 9.38 -14.65
CA GLY A 899 -13.44 9.74 -14.83
C GLY A 899 -14.39 8.65 -14.32
N ARG A 900 -15.62 8.69 -14.76
CA ARG A 900 -16.62 7.70 -14.37
C ARG A 900 -16.25 6.29 -14.82
N THR A 901 -16.20 5.36 -13.84
CA THR A 901 -16.00 3.93 -14.08
C THR A 901 -17.12 3.14 -13.44
N TRP A 902 -17.50 2.01 -14.03
CA TRP A 902 -18.57 1.16 -13.52
C TRP A 902 -18.23 -0.32 -13.62
N THR A 903 -18.86 -1.11 -12.75
CA THR A 903 -18.86 -2.58 -12.84
C THR A 903 -20.25 -3.12 -12.57
N ALA A 904 -20.53 -4.28 -13.18
CA ALA A 904 -21.68 -5.11 -12.88
C ALA A 904 -21.20 -6.54 -12.58
N ARG A 905 -21.73 -7.16 -11.52
CA ARG A 905 -21.31 -8.46 -11.02
C ARG A 905 -22.50 -9.36 -10.76
N LEU A 906 -22.37 -10.62 -11.16
CA LEU A 906 -23.23 -11.71 -10.74
C LEU A 906 -22.41 -12.71 -9.92
N LYS A 907 -22.89 -13.05 -8.72
CA LYS A 907 -22.31 -14.06 -7.83
C LYS A 907 -23.38 -15.10 -7.49
N ILE A 908 -23.02 -16.36 -7.62
CA ILE A 908 -23.86 -17.50 -7.25
C ILE A 908 -23.15 -18.25 -6.13
N ASN A 909 -23.87 -18.54 -5.04
CA ASN A 909 -23.36 -19.28 -3.90
C ASN A 909 -24.05 -20.65 -3.84
N PHE A 910 -23.30 -21.72 -3.62
CA PHE A 910 -23.76 -23.12 -3.62
C PHE A 910 -23.17 -23.94 -2.47
#